data_14d19d683f59985d8293713976fbc98c
#
_entry.id   14d19d683f59985d8293713976fbc98c
#
_cell.length_a   1.000
_cell.length_b   1.000
_cell.length_c   1.000
_cell.angle_alpha   90.00
_cell.angle_beta   90.00
_cell.angle_gamma   90.00
#
_symmetry.space_group_name_H-M   'P 1'
#
loop_
_entity.id
_entity.type
_entity.pdbx_description
1 polymer ?
#
loop_
_entity_poly.entity_id
_entity_poly.type
_entity_poly.pdbx_seq_one_letter_code
_entity_poly.pdbx_strand_id
1 'polypeptide(L)'
;MHLYIAEKPSLARAIAAALPGPHEKGQGWIRCGKGPDAATVSWCIGHLLEPAEPARYNPAWKKWRIEDLPMFPEPWQLVPKDSVRLQFKVLEALVRKADLITHAGDPDREGQLLVDEVLRYLGTKAPVKRILINDLTPKAVARAIQNPRDNREFRPLSHSALARQRADWLYGINLTRFYTLSYQTRGEQGVFSVGRVQTPVLGLVVDRDNTIEHFQPKPWYRVEATFQASEPEADQRPFIARWLPGDEFQDHLDEENRLLDKSVAEQIVSAISGRPGRIDEARFRDRPEPPPLPLSLSALQIEAGRLYRMGAKDVLDTAQNLYERHQLITYPRSDSRYLPEEHFSQREAVIRAIARVAPDLSGFCEKTGTERRSAAWNDKKVDAHHAIIPTVRPTPNGKLSSAEQKIYDLISRFYLMQFAPDALHREGRLTVSVQEYRFRATETAVIEPGWKTLEIRKREPGQEPEKAPLPRLEKNEPVLCTDPQTNERKTQPPQHFTDATLLSAMTNIARFVADNELRKTLRETDGLGTEATRAAIIDTLFRRDYLFREKRFIRATDKGKSLIAALPESIRTPDRTAVWEATLEGVRRGEEDPRAFLESLKDEIRGFMAQAPAAGLANTETPGTAIHCPKCRAPMVEREGKFGAFFACTRYPACKGTRPLEDHQPEDGTSQKPVPCPHCFSPLVRRKSKKGWFWGCSNFPGCRQTVDDHNGRPAVDLRNST
;
A
#
# COMPACT_ATOMS: atom_id res chain seq x y z
N MET A 1 -33.51 29.84 4.82
CA MET A 1 -32.59 29.14 5.75
C MET A 1 -31.19 29.04 5.11
N HIS A 2 -30.16 29.48 5.80
CA HIS A 2 -28.79 29.30 5.36
C HIS A 2 -28.27 27.91 5.79
N LEU A 3 -27.82 27.08 4.84
CA LEU A 3 -27.34 25.70 5.09
C LEU A 3 -25.84 25.61 4.83
N TYR A 4 -25.08 25.18 5.82
CA TYR A 4 -23.67 24.77 5.66
C TYR A 4 -23.63 23.26 5.49
N ILE A 5 -22.90 22.76 4.47
CA ILE A 5 -22.69 21.33 4.24
C ILE A 5 -21.20 21.03 4.36
N ALA A 6 -20.81 20.40 5.45
CA ALA A 6 -19.43 19.96 5.69
C ALA A 6 -19.19 18.56 5.10
N GLU A 7 -17.93 18.20 4.88
CA GLU A 7 -17.55 16.86 4.44
C GLU A 7 -17.75 15.79 5.52
N LYS A 8 -17.49 16.17 6.78
CA LYS A 8 -17.45 15.25 7.93
C LYS A 8 -18.02 15.87 9.20
N PRO A 9 -18.48 15.05 10.16
CA PRO A 9 -19.08 15.54 11.41
C PRO A 9 -18.14 16.43 12.26
N SER A 10 -16.83 16.19 12.23
CA SER A 10 -15.83 16.98 12.98
C SER A 10 -15.76 18.41 12.45
N LEU A 11 -15.70 18.59 11.14
CA LEU A 11 -15.72 19.89 10.48
C LEU A 11 -17.05 20.62 10.72
N ALA A 12 -18.20 19.90 10.65
CA ALA A 12 -19.50 20.48 10.95
C ALA A 12 -19.58 21.04 12.37
N ARG A 13 -19.04 20.32 13.36
CA ARG A 13 -18.98 20.81 14.76
C ARG A 13 -18.09 22.05 14.90
N ALA A 14 -16.96 22.11 14.17
CA ALA A 14 -16.08 23.26 14.17
C ALA A 14 -16.77 24.50 13.56
N ILE A 15 -17.48 24.32 12.45
CA ILE A 15 -18.29 25.40 11.82
C ILE A 15 -19.39 25.86 12.78
N ALA A 16 -20.15 24.94 13.36
CA ALA A 16 -21.21 25.28 14.30
C ALA A 16 -20.68 26.05 15.52
N ALA A 17 -19.53 25.66 16.05
CA ALA A 17 -18.90 26.35 17.19
C ALA A 17 -18.43 27.78 16.84
N ALA A 18 -18.14 28.07 15.59
CA ALA A 18 -17.74 29.39 15.11
C ALA A 18 -18.94 30.29 14.71
N LEU A 19 -20.15 29.72 14.61
CA LEU A 19 -21.40 30.44 14.32
C LEU A 19 -22.07 30.91 15.62
N PRO A 20 -22.91 31.96 15.57
CA PRO A 20 -23.63 32.44 16.74
C PRO A 20 -24.52 31.37 17.40
N GLY A 21 -24.53 31.34 18.75
CA GLY A 21 -25.45 30.48 19.51
C GLY A 21 -26.85 31.05 19.67
N PRO A 22 -27.80 30.32 20.28
CA PRO A 22 -27.62 28.99 20.86
C PRO A 22 -27.50 27.88 19.80
N HIS A 23 -26.93 26.72 20.20
CA HIS A 23 -26.76 25.56 19.32
C HIS A 23 -27.75 24.46 19.72
N GLU A 24 -28.62 24.07 18.78
CA GLU A 24 -29.54 22.94 18.92
C GLU A 24 -29.03 21.78 18.06
N LYS A 25 -28.84 20.62 18.69
CA LYS A 25 -28.37 19.41 18.01
C LYS A 25 -29.54 18.52 17.61
N GLY A 26 -29.66 18.23 16.33
CA GLY A 26 -30.56 17.20 15.81
C GLY A 26 -29.81 15.99 15.27
N GLN A 27 -30.55 15.01 14.80
CA GLN A 27 -29.97 13.85 14.15
C GLN A 27 -29.43 14.26 12.76
N GLY A 28 -28.11 14.32 12.62
CA GLY A 28 -27.45 14.66 11.34
C GLY A 28 -27.34 16.17 11.03
N TRP A 29 -27.66 17.07 11.97
CA TRP A 29 -27.54 18.50 11.80
C TRP A 29 -27.36 19.25 13.14
N ILE A 30 -26.91 20.49 13.05
CA ILE A 30 -26.81 21.44 14.17
C ILE A 30 -27.40 22.77 13.71
N ARG A 31 -28.39 23.30 14.43
CA ARG A 31 -28.93 24.63 14.21
C ARG A 31 -28.16 25.63 15.09
N CYS A 32 -27.77 26.75 14.49
CA CYS A 32 -26.98 27.80 15.12
C CYS A 32 -27.74 29.11 15.06
N GLY A 33 -27.95 29.75 16.23
CA GLY A 33 -28.71 30.99 16.34
C GLY A 33 -30.22 30.79 16.47
N LYS A 34 -30.95 31.92 16.60
CA LYS A 34 -32.43 32.01 16.68
C LYS A 34 -32.98 32.96 15.61
N GLY A 35 -34.24 32.77 15.24
CA GLY A 35 -34.94 33.66 14.32
C GLY A 35 -34.59 33.44 12.83
N PRO A 36 -34.82 34.44 11.96
CA PRO A 36 -34.63 34.30 10.51
C PRO A 36 -33.18 34.13 10.09
N ASP A 37 -32.20 34.64 10.87
CA ASP A 37 -30.77 34.56 10.58
C ASP A 37 -30.14 33.27 11.07
N ALA A 38 -30.91 32.33 11.62
CA ALA A 38 -30.42 31.06 12.08
C ALA A 38 -29.84 30.22 10.94
N ALA A 39 -28.61 29.76 11.09
CA ALA A 39 -27.97 28.84 10.15
C ALA A 39 -28.15 27.39 10.60
N THR A 40 -28.13 26.48 9.64
CA THR A 40 -28.09 25.04 9.90
C THR A 40 -26.81 24.46 9.33
N VAL A 41 -26.10 23.66 10.11
CA VAL A 41 -24.89 22.95 9.69
C VAL A 41 -25.22 21.47 9.61
N SER A 42 -24.99 20.86 8.45
CA SER A 42 -25.09 19.43 8.24
C SER A 42 -23.80 18.92 7.59
N TRP A 43 -23.71 17.63 7.34
CA TRP A 43 -22.46 17.01 6.85
C TRP A 43 -22.69 15.79 6.00
N CYS A 44 -21.73 15.46 5.17
CA CYS A 44 -21.59 14.16 4.53
C CYS A 44 -20.86 13.16 5.47
N ILE A 45 -20.92 11.88 5.13
CA ILE A 45 -20.17 10.78 5.79
C ILE A 45 -19.46 10.02 4.66
N GLY A 46 -18.44 10.64 4.07
CA GLY A 46 -17.90 10.23 2.78
C GLY A 46 -18.94 10.41 1.67
N HIS A 47 -18.75 9.79 0.51
CA HIS A 47 -19.74 9.81 -0.57
C HIS A 47 -21.08 9.23 -0.11
N LEU A 48 -22.14 10.02 -0.15
CA LEU A 48 -23.51 9.61 0.15
C LEU A 48 -24.18 8.92 -1.04
N LEU A 49 -23.65 9.16 -2.23
CA LEU A 49 -24.08 8.58 -3.50
C LEU A 49 -23.03 7.62 -4.04
N GLU A 50 -23.46 6.70 -4.87
CA GLU A 50 -22.58 5.80 -5.62
C GLU A 50 -23.12 5.58 -7.04
N PRO A 51 -22.26 5.26 -8.03
CA PRO A 51 -22.71 4.84 -9.34
C PRO A 51 -23.66 3.66 -9.25
N ALA A 52 -24.74 3.70 -10.00
CA ALA A 52 -25.70 2.60 -10.04
C ALA A 52 -25.04 1.30 -10.51
N GLU A 53 -25.54 0.16 -10.01
CA GLU A 53 -25.09 -1.15 -10.46
C GLU A 53 -25.36 -1.36 -11.97
N PRO A 54 -24.54 -2.14 -12.68
CA PRO A 54 -24.69 -2.40 -14.11
C PRO A 54 -26.12 -2.83 -14.53
N ALA A 55 -26.76 -3.66 -13.71
CA ALA A 55 -28.13 -4.14 -13.98
C ALA A 55 -29.20 -3.05 -14.04
N ARG A 56 -28.92 -1.86 -13.46
CA ARG A 56 -29.84 -0.71 -13.50
C ARG A 56 -29.82 0.01 -14.84
N TYR A 57 -28.69 -0.04 -15.53
CA TYR A 57 -28.55 0.52 -16.88
C TYR A 57 -29.11 -0.44 -17.95
N ASN A 58 -28.75 -1.72 -17.83
CA ASN A 58 -29.22 -2.78 -18.71
C ASN A 58 -29.41 -4.07 -17.88
N PRO A 59 -30.65 -4.61 -17.80
CA PRO A 59 -30.93 -5.85 -17.05
C PRO A 59 -30.07 -7.05 -17.47
N ALA A 60 -29.63 -7.11 -18.74
CA ALA A 60 -28.72 -8.14 -19.23
C ALA A 60 -27.38 -8.12 -18.49
N TRP A 61 -26.90 -6.95 -18.08
CA TRP A 61 -25.62 -6.78 -17.38
C TRP A 61 -25.62 -7.35 -15.93
N LYS A 62 -26.77 -7.86 -15.44
CA LYS A 62 -26.82 -8.58 -14.17
C LYS A 62 -26.02 -9.87 -14.22
N LYS A 63 -26.07 -10.58 -15.34
CA LYS A 63 -25.25 -11.78 -15.58
C LYS A 63 -23.95 -11.36 -16.23
N TRP A 64 -22.87 -12.04 -15.85
CA TRP A 64 -21.58 -11.79 -16.47
C TRP A 64 -21.48 -12.63 -17.75
N ARG A 65 -21.38 -11.97 -18.89
CA ARG A 65 -21.21 -12.58 -20.21
C ARG A 65 -20.24 -11.76 -21.01
N ILE A 66 -19.43 -12.42 -21.84
CA ILE A 66 -18.38 -11.76 -22.60
C ILE A 66 -18.97 -10.90 -23.74
N GLU A 67 -20.10 -11.35 -24.30
CA GLU A 67 -20.85 -10.65 -25.35
C GLU A 67 -21.49 -9.33 -24.88
N ASP A 68 -21.64 -9.13 -23.57
CA ASP A 68 -22.18 -7.90 -22.98
C ASP A 68 -21.06 -6.85 -22.71
N LEU A 69 -19.80 -7.15 -23.03
CA LEU A 69 -18.65 -6.26 -22.83
C LEU A 69 -18.22 -5.58 -24.14
N PRO A 70 -17.74 -4.35 -24.10
CA PRO A 70 -17.58 -3.48 -22.93
C PRO A 70 -18.89 -2.79 -22.49
N MET A 71 -19.04 -2.53 -21.19
CA MET A 71 -20.19 -1.81 -20.64
C MET A 71 -19.85 -0.33 -20.45
N PHE A 72 -20.56 0.53 -21.16
CA PHE A 72 -20.43 1.99 -21.06
C PHE A 72 -21.81 2.61 -20.74
N PRO A 73 -22.05 2.89 -19.44
CA PRO A 73 -23.36 3.40 -19.03
C PRO A 73 -23.58 4.84 -19.49
N GLU A 74 -24.71 5.09 -20.14
CA GLU A 74 -25.19 6.43 -20.54
C GLU A 74 -26.72 6.48 -20.47
N PRO A 75 -27.29 7.54 -19.81
CA PRO A 75 -26.62 8.52 -18.95
C PRO A 75 -26.17 7.91 -17.63
N TRP A 76 -25.12 8.48 -17.02
CA TRP A 76 -24.67 8.06 -15.70
C TRP A 76 -25.74 8.27 -14.62
N GLN A 77 -26.00 7.25 -13.83
CA GLN A 77 -26.94 7.28 -12.73
C GLN A 77 -26.23 7.12 -11.39
N LEU A 78 -26.62 7.94 -10.43
CA LEU A 78 -26.21 7.83 -9.04
C LEU A 78 -27.35 7.29 -8.19
N VAL A 79 -27.02 6.58 -7.13
CA VAL A 79 -28.00 6.08 -6.14
C VAL A 79 -27.50 6.36 -4.73
N PRO A 80 -28.39 6.68 -3.77
CA PRO A 80 -28.00 6.81 -2.38
C PRO A 80 -27.51 5.47 -1.81
N LYS A 81 -26.34 5.49 -1.16
CA LYS A 81 -25.77 4.33 -0.48
C LYS A 81 -26.64 3.89 0.70
N ASP A 82 -26.90 2.61 0.82
CA ASP A 82 -27.73 2.07 1.90
C ASP A 82 -27.15 2.36 3.29
N SER A 83 -25.82 2.24 3.45
CA SER A 83 -25.14 2.44 4.74
C SER A 83 -25.26 3.85 5.31
N VAL A 84 -25.50 4.87 4.48
CA VAL A 84 -25.60 6.28 4.88
C VAL A 84 -26.92 6.92 4.45
N ARG A 85 -27.92 6.11 4.11
CA ARG A 85 -29.23 6.57 3.61
C ARG A 85 -29.95 7.51 4.58
N LEU A 86 -29.80 7.33 5.89
CA LEU A 86 -30.41 8.21 6.88
C LEU A 86 -29.84 9.62 6.79
N GLN A 87 -28.52 9.78 6.70
CA GLN A 87 -27.87 11.07 6.57
C GLN A 87 -28.20 11.75 5.22
N PHE A 88 -28.28 10.95 4.14
CA PHE A 88 -28.72 11.45 2.85
C PHE A 88 -30.12 12.07 2.93
N LYS A 89 -31.10 11.40 3.56
CA LYS A 89 -32.46 11.93 3.76
C LYS A 89 -32.47 13.22 4.58
N VAL A 90 -31.61 13.34 5.59
CA VAL A 90 -31.47 14.60 6.36
C VAL A 90 -31.01 15.72 5.46
N LEU A 91 -29.95 15.50 4.67
CA LEU A 91 -29.45 16.51 3.74
C LEU A 91 -30.47 16.85 2.66
N GLU A 92 -31.18 15.88 2.09
CA GLU A 92 -32.26 16.10 1.12
C GLU A 92 -33.32 17.06 1.69
N ALA A 93 -33.79 16.82 2.91
CA ALA A 93 -34.78 17.64 3.56
C ALA A 93 -34.27 19.07 3.84
N LEU A 94 -33.00 19.23 4.18
CA LEU A 94 -32.39 20.53 4.47
C LEU A 94 -32.09 21.30 3.20
N VAL A 95 -31.55 20.67 2.15
CA VAL A 95 -31.24 21.29 0.85
C VAL A 95 -32.52 21.84 0.19
N ARG A 96 -33.64 21.09 0.29
CA ARG A 96 -34.95 21.57 -0.25
C ARG A 96 -35.49 22.84 0.43
N LYS A 97 -35.04 23.11 1.68
CA LYS A 97 -35.46 24.28 2.49
C LYS A 97 -34.46 25.43 2.46
N ALA A 98 -33.31 25.21 1.85
CA ALA A 98 -32.22 26.19 1.86
C ALA A 98 -32.46 27.30 0.81
N ASP A 99 -32.31 28.55 1.23
CA ASP A 99 -32.30 29.74 0.35
C ASP A 99 -30.87 30.09 -0.07
N LEU A 100 -29.87 29.69 0.75
CA LEU A 100 -28.44 29.83 0.51
C LEU A 100 -27.74 28.60 1.05
N ILE A 101 -26.83 28.06 0.26
CA ILE A 101 -25.99 26.91 0.66
C ILE A 101 -24.53 27.34 0.72
N THR A 102 -23.82 26.97 1.80
CA THR A 102 -22.37 27.09 1.89
C THR A 102 -21.75 25.72 1.85
N HIS A 103 -21.05 25.44 0.77
CA HIS A 103 -20.26 24.24 0.58
C HIS A 103 -18.98 24.33 1.40
N ALA A 104 -18.81 23.44 2.35
CA ALA A 104 -17.66 23.35 3.24
C ALA A 104 -17.03 21.93 3.23
N GLY A 105 -16.88 21.35 2.03
CA GLY A 105 -16.03 20.16 1.83
C GLY A 105 -14.57 20.48 2.07
N ASP A 106 -13.72 19.49 2.21
CA ASP A 106 -12.27 19.70 2.30
C ASP A 106 -11.76 20.41 1.03
N PRO A 107 -10.70 21.22 1.08
CA PRO A 107 -10.26 22.05 -0.04
C PRO A 107 -9.47 21.28 -1.12
N ASP A 108 -9.87 20.06 -1.38
CA ASP A 108 -9.34 19.18 -2.42
C ASP A 108 -10.42 18.78 -3.45
N ARG A 109 -10.01 18.01 -4.46
CA ARG A 109 -10.92 17.58 -5.55
C ARG A 109 -12.02 16.62 -5.07
N GLU A 110 -11.72 15.75 -4.09
CA GLU A 110 -12.68 14.77 -3.56
C GLU A 110 -13.71 15.47 -2.65
N GLY A 111 -13.25 16.35 -1.73
CA GLY A 111 -14.12 17.13 -0.86
C GLY A 111 -15.03 18.07 -1.65
N GLN A 112 -14.56 18.60 -2.79
CA GLN A 112 -15.39 19.38 -3.71
C GLN A 112 -16.47 18.50 -4.36
N LEU A 113 -16.10 17.33 -4.90
CA LEU A 113 -17.07 16.44 -5.54
C LEU A 113 -18.12 15.93 -4.57
N LEU A 114 -17.72 15.56 -3.36
CA LEU A 114 -18.54 14.93 -2.33
C LEU A 114 -19.83 15.72 -2.03
N VAL A 115 -19.73 17.04 -1.93
CA VAL A 115 -20.89 17.92 -1.72
C VAL A 115 -21.57 18.27 -3.03
N ASP A 116 -20.81 18.58 -4.09
CA ASP A 116 -21.35 18.93 -5.40
C ASP A 116 -22.21 17.81 -6.01
N GLU A 117 -21.86 16.54 -5.83
CA GLU A 117 -22.66 15.43 -6.35
C GLU A 117 -24.03 15.33 -5.66
N VAL A 118 -24.10 15.59 -4.35
CA VAL A 118 -25.36 15.64 -3.60
C VAL A 118 -26.24 16.80 -4.08
N LEU A 119 -25.66 17.99 -4.21
CA LEU A 119 -26.37 19.18 -4.69
C LEU A 119 -26.89 18.98 -6.11
N ARG A 120 -26.10 18.40 -7.00
CA ARG A 120 -26.48 18.08 -8.38
C ARG A 120 -27.56 17.01 -8.43
N TYR A 121 -27.44 15.95 -7.64
CA TYR A 121 -28.43 14.89 -7.57
C TYR A 121 -29.81 15.40 -7.10
N LEU A 122 -29.82 16.32 -6.13
CA LEU A 122 -31.03 16.93 -5.59
C LEU A 122 -31.58 18.08 -6.48
N GLY A 123 -30.83 18.50 -7.50
CA GLY A 123 -31.26 19.55 -8.43
C GLY A 123 -31.50 20.91 -7.76
N THR A 124 -30.66 21.28 -6.75
CA THR A 124 -30.85 22.53 -6.01
C THR A 124 -30.79 23.77 -6.92
N LYS A 125 -31.67 24.74 -6.66
CA LYS A 125 -31.68 26.07 -7.32
C LYS A 125 -31.09 27.15 -6.42
N ALA A 126 -30.87 26.87 -5.15
CA ALA A 126 -30.28 27.81 -4.21
C ALA A 126 -28.86 28.21 -4.64
N PRO A 127 -28.43 29.46 -4.47
CA PRO A 127 -27.06 29.88 -4.70
C PRO A 127 -26.11 29.12 -3.76
N VAL A 128 -24.94 28.70 -4.30
CA VAL A 128 -23.96 27.95 -3.55
C VAL A 128 -22.70 28.78 -3.43
N LYS A 129 -22.28 29.01 -2.19
CA LYS A 129 -21.00 29.62 -1.84
C LYS A 129 -20.04 28.55 -1.37
N ARG A 130 -18.75 28.79 -1.45
CA ARG A 130 -17.66 27.89 -1.05
C ARG A 130 -16.79 28.54 0.02
N ILE A 131 -16.56 27.83 1.12
CA ILE A 131 -15.56 28.21 2.11
C ILE A 131 -14.46 27.15 2.15
N LEU A 132 -13.22 27.59 2.27
CA LEU A 132 -12.04 26.74 2.34
C LEU A 132 -11.52 26.72 3.78
N ILE A 133 -11.57 25.56 4.43
CA ILE A 133 -11.13 25.37 5.81
C ILE A 133 -9.99 24.36 5.82
N ASN A 134 -8.76 24.85 5.96
CA ASN A 134 -7.55 24.03 5.99
C ASN A 134 -7.17 23.66 7.43
N ASP A 135 -7.73 24.37 8.41
CA ASP A 135 -7.45 24.20 9.83
C ASP A 135 -8.73 24.33 10.66
N LEU A 136 -8.92 23.43 11.63
CA LEU A 136 -10.09 23.39 12.52
C LEU A 136 -9.99 24.29 13.76
N THR A 137 -8.94 25.13 13.87
CA THR A 137 -8.86 26.10 14.94
C THR A 137 -10.02 27.12 14.85
N PRO A 138 -10.60 27.59 15.97
CA PRO A 138 -11.73 28.51 15.94
C PRO A 138 -11.48 29.76 15.10
N LYS A 139 -10.26 30.30 15.11
CA LYS A 139 -9.90 31.50 14.34
C LYS A 139 -9.87 31.23 12.84
N ALA A 140 -9.28 30.10 12.40
CA ALA A 140 -9.21 29.74 10.98
C ALA A 140 -10.62 29.48 10.42
N VAL A 141 -11.47 28.75 11.15
CA VAL A 141 -12.86 28.51 10.77
C VAL A 141 -13.66 29.79 10.69
N ALA A 142 -13.55 30.69 11.69
CA ALA A 142 -14.24 32.00 11.66
C ALA A 142 -13.82 32.86 10.46
N ARG A 143 -12.52 32.88 10.14
CA ARG A 143 -11.99 33.59 8.95
C ARG A 143 -12.55 33.02 7.64
N ALA A 144 -12.62 31.69 7.53
CA ALA A 144 -13.17 31.04 6.35
C ALA A 144 -14.68 31.38 6.16
N ILE A 145 -15.45 31.39 7.24
CA ILE A 145 -16.89 31.75 7.21
C ILE A 145 -17.08 33.21 6.72
N GLN A 146 -16.17 34.11 7.07
CA GLN A 146 -16.23 35.52 6.65
C GLN A 146 -15.81 35.74 5.20
N ASN A 147 -15.15 34.79 4.54
CA ASN A 147 -14.62 34.92 3.18
C ASN A 147 -15.19 33.86 2.22
N PRO A 148 -16.51 33.80 2.01
CA PRO A 148 -17.10 32.84 1.10
C PRO A 148 -16.86 33.25 -0.36
N ARG A 149 -16.50 32.30 -1.21
CA ARG A 149 -16.32 32.46 -2.66
C ARG A 149 -17.49 31.87 -3.43
N ASP A 150 -17.58 32.13 -4.73
CA ASP A 150 -18.57 31.46 -5.58
C ASP A 150 -18.16 30.00 -5.84
N ASN A 151 -19.08 29.04 -5.61
CA ASN A 151 -18.78 27.63 -5.81
C ASN A 151 -18.44 27.29 -7.29
N ARG A 152 -18.88 28.12 -8.24
CA ARG A 152 -18.58 27.93 -9.66
C ARG A 152 -17.08 28.00 -9.98
N GLU A 153 -16.30 28.74 -9.19
CA GLU A 153 -14.85 28.82 -9.34
C GLU A 153 -14.14 27.47 -9.11
N PHE A 154 -14.79 26.57 -8.38
CA PHE A 154 -14.24 25.27 -7.99
C PHE A 154 -14.75 24.10 -8.85
N ARG A 155 -15.54 24.38 -9.90
CA ARG A 155 -16.03 23.34 -10.83
C ARG A 155 -14.94 22.47 -11.43
N PRO A 156 -13.76 22.98 -11.82
CA PRO A 156 -12.70 22.13 -12.36
C PRO A 156 -12.24 21.03 -11.38
N LEU A 157 -12.18 21.31 -10.08
CA LEU A 157 -11.91 20.30 -9.05
C LEU A 157 -12.94 19.16 -9.08
N SER A 158 -14.24 19.54 -9.06
CA SER A 158 -15.36 18.58 -9.11
C SER A 158 -15.33 17.75 -10.41
N HIS A 159 -14.99 18.38 -11.55
CA HIS A 159 -14.89 17.68 -12.83
C HIS A 159 -13.74 16.66 -12.86
N SER A 160 -12.58 17.02 -12.31
CA SER A 160 -11.42 16.11 -12.21
C SER A 160 -11.75 14.89 -11.36
N ALA A 161 -12.34 15.08 -10.16
CA ALA A 161 -12.73 13.97 -9.29
C ALA A 161 -13.83 13.09 -9.93
N LEU A 162 -14.82 13.68 -10.57
CA LEU A 162 -15.88 12.95 -11.26
C LEU A 162 -15.35 12.13 -12.45
N ALA A 163 -14.44 12.71 -13.23
CA ALA A 163 -13.80 12.01 -14.33
C ALA A 163 -13.01 10.79 -13.81
N ARG A 164 -12.24 10.96 -12.72
CA ARG A 164 -11.54 9.88 -12.04
C ARG A 164 -12.49 8.79 -11.56
N GLN A 165 -13.56 9.14 -10.86
CA GLN A 165 -14.54 8.17 -10.34
C GLN A 165 -15.16 7.33 -11.47
N ARG A 166 -15.53 7.97 -12.59
CA ARG A 166 -16.10 7.30 -13.76
C ARG A 166 -15.06 6.41 -14.46
N ALA A 167 -13.84 6.91 -14.61
CA ALA A 167 -12.75 6.17 -15.21
C ALA A 167 -12.39 4.90 -14.40
N ASP A 168 -12.27 5.02 -13.09
CA ASP A 168 -12.01 3.87 -12.20
C ASP A 168 -13.16 2.84 -12.26
N TRP A 169 -14.42 3.31 -12.39
CA TRP A 169 -15.57 2.41 -12.58
C TRP A 169 -15.53 1.69 -13.93
N LEU A 170 -15.35 2.42 -15.04
CA LEU A 170 -15.28 1.85 -16.39
C LEU A 170 -14.16 0.82 -16.50
N TYR A 171 -12.97 1.19 -16.05
CA TYR A 171 -11.81 0.33 -16.10
C TYR A 171 -11.99 -0.92 -15.23
N GLY A 172 -12.38 -0.71 -13.97
CA GLY A 172 -12.52 -1.78 -13.01
C GLY A 172 -13.59 -2.81 -13.38
N ILE A 173 -14.80 -2.36 -13.76
CA ILE A 173 -15.91 -3.27 -14.05
C ILE A 173 -15.66 -4.07 -15.33
N ASN A 174 -15.21 -3.40 -16.39
CA ASN A 174 -15.00 -4.02 -17.70
C ASN A 174 -13.85 -5.02 -17.66
N LEU A 175 -12.67 -4.62 -17.21
CA LEU A 175 -11.51 -5.50 -17.20
C LEU A 175 -11.66 -6.63 -16.17
N THR A 176 -12.27 -6.36 -15.00
CA THR A 176 -12.53 -7.43 -14.04
C THR A 176 -13.45 -8.52 -14.62
N ARG A 177 -14.55 -8.12 -15.27
CA ARG A 177 -15.46 -9.11 -15.88
C ARG A 177 -14.80 -9.84 -17.04
N PHE A 178 -14.11 -9.11 -17.90
CA PHE A 178 -13.44 -9.67 -19.06
C PHE A 178 -12.39 -10.73 -18.67
N TYR A 179 -11.46 -10.39 -17.78
CA TYR A 179 -10.44 -11.33 -17.33
C TYR A 179 -11.02 -12.47 -16.50
N THR A 180 -12.02 -12.22 -15.66
CA THR A 180 -12.72 -13.30 -14.92
C THR A 180 -13.35 -14.32 -15.86
N LEU A 181 -14.11 -13.87 -16.85
CA LEU A 181 -14.75 -14.76 -17.82
C LEU A 181 -13.70 -15.51 -18.66
N SER A 182 -12.66 -14.82 -19.11
CA SER A 182 -11.57 -15.44 -19.90
C SER A 182 -10.84 -16.53 -19.10
N TYR A 183 -10.64 -16.33 -17.80
CA TYR A 183 -10.03 -17.35 -16.93
C TYR A 183 -10.97 -18.52 -16.62
N GLN A 184 -12.24 -18.24 -16.42
CA GLN A 184 -13.24 -19.28 -16.16
C GLN A 184 -13.40 -20.25 -17.35
N THR A 185 -13.23 -19.77 -18.59
CA THR A 185 -13.22 -20.66 -19.78
C THR A 185 -12.04 -21.64 -19.79
N ARG A 186 -10.98 -21.37 -19.00
CA ARG A 186 -9.79 -22.21 -18.84
C ARG A 186 -9.83 -23.10 -17.61
N GLY A 187 -10.95 -23.09 -16.85
CA GLY A 187 -11.14 -23.92 -15.66
C GLY A 187 -10.77 -23.26 -14.34
N GLU A 188 -10.22 -22.03 -14.36
CA GLU A 188 -9.91 -21.28 -13.15
C GLU A 188 -11.17 -20.84 -12.43
N GLN A 189 -11.09 -20.74 -11.10
CA GLN A 189 -12.24 -20.37 -10.26
C GLN A 189 -12.02 -19.01 -9.59
N GLY A 190 -13.13 -18.31 -9.33
CA GLY A 190 -13.14 -17.04 -8.61
C GLY A 190 -13.17 -15.83 -9.51
N VAL A 191 -13.03 -14.65 -8.90
CA VAL A 191 -13.02 -13.36 -9.57
C VAL A 191 -11.58 -12.88 -9.75
N PHE A 192 -11.21 -12.57 -10.99
CA PHE A 192 -9.91 -12.00 -11.36
C PHE A 192 -10.04 -10.46 -11.45
N SER A 193 -9.89 -9.82 -10.32
CA SER A 193 -10.15 -8.39 -10.20
C SER A 193 -8.99 -7.56 -10.74
N VAL A 194 -9.30 -6.71 -11.71
CA VAL A 194 -8.38 -5.72 -12.27
C VAL A 194 -8.77 -4.33 -11.80
N GLY A 195 -7.78 -3.51 -11.45
CA GLY A 195 -8.01 -2.12 -11.05
C GLY A 195 -6.74 -1.29 -11.20
N ARG A 196 -6.92 -0.02 -11.51
CA ARG A 196 -5.83 0.91 -11.84
C ARG A 196 -4.72 0.99 -10.79
N VAL A 197 -5.04 0.87 -9.51
CA VAL A 197 -4.05 0.93 -8.42
C VAL A 197 -3.72 -0.45 -7.89
N GLN A 198 -4.74 -1.30 -7.63
CA GLN A 198 -4.51 -2.62 -7.04
C GLN A 198 -3.67 -3.54 -7.91
N THR A 199 -3.84 -3.47 -9.23
CA THR A 199 -3.09 -4.35 -10.15
C THR A 199 -1.61 -4.01 -10.21
N PRO A 200 -1.18 -2.75 -10.37
CA PRO A 200 0.22 -2.39 -10.25
C PRO A 200 0.85 -2.70 -8.88
N VAL A 201 0.11 -2.57 -7.78
CA VAL A 201 0.60 -2.98 -6.45
C VAL A 201 0.86 -4.48 -6.39
N LEU A 202 -0.02 -5.30 -6.96
CA LEU A 202 0.21 -6.74 -7.10
C LEU A 202 1.40 -7.02 -8.01
N GLY A 203 1.51 -6.29 -9.13
CA GLY A 203 2.65 -6.35 -10.05
C GLY A 203 3.99 -6.16 -9.36
N LEU A 204 4.12 -5.11 -8.52
CA LEU A 204 5.34 -4.86 -7.73
C LEU A 204 5.74 -6.07 -6.87
N VAL A 205 4.76 -6.74 -6.23
CA VAL A 205 5.05 -7.90 -5.38
C VAL A 205 5.44 -9.11 -6.22
N VAL A 206 4.73 -9.37 -7.32
CA VAL A 206 5.06 -10.48 -8.24
C VAL A 206 6.44 -10.31 -8.85
N ASP A 207 6.77 -9.10 -9.33
CA ASP A 207 8.08 -8.82 -9.93
C ASP A 207 9.21 -8.96 -8.91
N ARG A 208 8.97 -8.56 -7.66
CA ARG A 208 9.91 -8.76 -6.55
C ARG A 208 10.11 -10.23 -6.23
N ASP A 209 9.04 -11.03 -6.15
CA ASP A 209 9.10 -12.46 -5.91
C ASP A 209 9.85 -13.16 -7.05
N ASN A 210 9.54 -12.84 -8.32
CA ASN A 210 10.21 -13.37 -9.48
C ASN A 210 11.72 -13.03 -9.49
N THR A 211 12.07 -11.78 -9.15
CA THR A 211 13.46 -11.34 -9.04
C THR A 211 14.24 -12.17 -8.02
N ILE A 212 13.60 -12.48 -6.88
CA ILE A 212 14.23 -13.28 -5.82
C ILE A 212 14.32 -14.77 -6.23
N GLU A 213 13.26 -15.32 -6.80
CA GLU A 213 13.19 -16.74 -7.22
C GLU A 213 14.19 -17.08 -8.32
N HIS A 214 14.46 -16.14 -9.24
CA HIS A 214 15.40 -16.35 -10.35
C HIS A 214 16.79 -15.76 -10.09
N PHE A 215 17.04 -15.24 -8.86
CA PHE A 215 18.30 -14.62 -8.54
C PHE A 215 19.43 -15.63 -8.48
N GLN A 216 20.51 -15.36 -9.23
CA GLN A 216 21.74 -16.15 -9.19
C GLN A 216 22.84 -15.35 -8.50
N PRO A 217 23.30 -15.78 -7.32
CA PRO A 217 24.39 -15.12 -6.62
C PRO A 217 25.69 -15.17 -7.43
N LYS A 218 26.28 -13.99 -7.70
CA LYS A 218 27.61 -13.88 -8.34
C LYS A 218 28.65 -13.53 -7.29
N PRO A 219 29.83 -14.18 -7.29
CA PRO A 219 30.93 -13.77 -6.43
C PRO A 219 31.49 -12.42 -6.90
N TRP A 220 31.95 -11.63 -5.96
CA TRP A 220 32.66 -10.39 -6.21
C TRP A 220 33.66 -10.15 -5.09
N TYR A 221 34.70 -9.37 -5.35
CA TYR A 221 35.84 -9.21 -4.48
C TYR A 221 35.95 -7.77 -4.03
N ARG A 222 36.12 -7.58 -2.71
CA ARG A 222 36.36 -6.29 -2.10
C ARG A 222 37.78 -6.27 -1.59
N VAL A 223 38.60 -5.36 -2.15
CA VAL A 223 39.95 -5.13 -1.64
C VAL A 223 39.90 -4.02 -0.59
N GLU A 224 40.35 -4.34 0.61
CA GLU A 224 40.44 -3.42 1.75
C GLU A 224 41.86 -3.47 2.28
N ALA A 225 42.40 -2.35 2.78
CA ALA A 225 43.70 -2.29 3.39
C ALA A 225 43.67 -1.44 4.66
N THR A 226 44.41 -1.84 5.67
CA THR A 226 44.64 -1.08 6.88
C THR A 226 45.83 -0.15 6.66
N PHE A 227 45.65 1.12 7.01
CA PHE A 227 46.69 2.14 6.92
C PHE A 227 46.97 2.75 8.29
N GLN A 228 48.22 3.14 8.51
CA GLN A 228 48.64 3.82 9.72
C GLN A 228 49.63 4.93 9.33
N ALA A 229 49.56 6.08 10.00
CA ALA A 229 50.49 7.18 9.79
C ALA A 229 51.94 6.70 10.11
N SER A 230 52.89 7.15 9.28
CA SER A 230 54.29 6.74 9.44
C SER A 230 55.08 7.71 10.34
N GLU A 231 54.60 8.94 10.52
CA GLU A 231 55.25 9.96 11.34
C GLU A 231 54.83 9.84 12.81
N PRO A 232 55.81 9.90 13.77
CA PRO A 232 55.48 9.72 15.21
C PRO A 232 54.54 10.80 15.81
N GLU A 233 54.54 12.00 15.21
CA GLU A 233 53.72 13.13 15.65
C GLU A 233 52.31 13.09 15.11
N ALA A 234 52.05 12.28 14.08
CA ALA A 234 50.77 12.14 13.46
C ALA A 234 49.81 11.29 14.32
N ASP A 235 48.50 11.38 13.99
CA ASP A 235 47.48 10.49 14.60
C ASP A 235 47.71 9.03 14.18
N GLN A 236 48.30 8.24 15.08
CA GLN A 236 48.72 6.86 14.84
C GLN A 236 47.54 5.85 14.78
N ARG A 237 46.30 6.28 14.91
CA ARG A 237 45.17 5.34 14.85
C ARG A 237 45.09 4.68 13.47
N PRO A 238 45.07 3.34 13.40
CA PRO A 238 44.89 2.67 12.12
C PRO A 238 43.48 2.87 11.58
N PHE A 239 43.36 2.93 10.27
CA PHE A 239 42.08 3.06 9.57
C PHE A 239 42.01 2.11 8.38
N ILE A 240 40.82 1.64 8.05
CA ILE A 240 40.56 0.74 6.92
C ILE A 240 40.06 1.56 5.74
N ALA A 241 40.74 1.45 4.60
CA ALA A 241 40.31 2.05 3.35
C ALA A 241 39.99 0.97 2.30
N ARG A 242 39.03 1.27 1.44
CA ARG A 242 38.59 0.40 0.33
C ARG A 242 39.23 0.87 -0.96
N TRP A 243 39.65 -0.09 -1.76
CA TRP A 243 40.15 0.19 -3.10
C TRP A 243 39.12 0.90 -3.94
N LEU A 244 39.58 1.88 -4.71
CA LEU A 244 38.79 2.62 -5.71
C LEU A 244 39.28 2.19 -7.09
N PRO A 245 38.47 1.49 -7.90
CA PRO A 245 38.87 1.13 -9.25
C PRO A 245 39.12 2.39 -10.11
N GLY A 246 40.18 2.37 -10.86
CA GLY A 246 40.44 3.33 -11.95
C GLY A 246 39.78 2.87 -13.24
N ASP A 247 39.85 3.72 -14.29
CA ASP A 247 39.23 3.44 -15.59
C ASP A 247 39.83 2.20 -16.26
N GLU A 248 41.11 1.89 -15.97
CA GLU A 248 41.83 0.72 -16.45
C GLU A 248 41.26 -0.62 -16.00
N PHE A 249 40.41 -0.65 -14.96
CA PHE A 249 39.79 -1.86 -14.41
C PHE A 249 38.33 -2.05 -14.85
N GLN A 250 37.77 -1.23 -15.72
CA GLN A 250 36.37 -1.24 -16.13
C GLN A 250 35.91 -2.61 -16.64
N ASP A 251 36.77 -3.32 -17.39
CA ASP A 251 36.44 -4.65 -17.95
C ASP A 251 36.34 -5.75 -16.86
N HIS A 252 36.82 -5.50 -15.66
CA HIS A 252 36.78 -6.41 -14.52
C HIS A 252 35.65 -6.07 -13.52
N LEU A 253 34.85 -5.01 -13.80
CA LEU A 253 33.80 -4.52 -12.93
C LEU A 253 32.41 -4.85 -13.46
N ASP A 254 31.45 -4.95 -12.57
CA ASP A 254 30.01 -4.93 -12.94
C ASP A 254 29.44 -3.51 -12.94
N GLU A 255 28.15 -3.40 -13.28
CA GLU A 255 27.39 -2.13 -13.34
C GLU A 255 27.38 -1.36 -12.00
N GLU A 256 27.65 -2.04 -10.88
CA GLU A 256 27.73 -1.45 -9.54
C GLU A 256 29.20 -1.19 -9.10
N ASN A 257 30.16 -1.24 -10.02
CA ASN A 257 31.59 -1.08 -9.79
C ASN A 257 32.14 -2.11 -8.79
N ARG A 258 31.64 -3.36 -8.81
CA ARG A 258 32.16 -4.47 -8.01
C ARG A 258 33.15 -5.29 -8.82
N LEU A 259 34.31 -5.55 -8.26
CA LEU A 259 35.36 -6.36 -8.89
C LEU A 259 34.92 -7.82 -8.98
N LEU A 260 34.86 -8.36 -10.20
CA LEU A 260 34.46 -9.75 -10.47
C LEU A 260 35.66 -10.71 -10.59
N ASP A 261 36.85 -10.18 -10.81
CA ASP A 261 38.05 -10.96 -11.04
C ASP A 261 38.89 -11.11 -9.76
N LYS A 262 39.01 -12.35 -9.28
CA LYS A 262 39.78 -12.69 -8.09
C LYS A 262 41.29 -12.43 -8.30
N SER A 263 41.80 -12.73 -9.48
CA SER A 263 43.23 -12.61 -9.78
C SER A 263 43.68 -11.15 -9.72
N VAL A 264 42.85 -10.24 -10.19
CA VAL A 264 43.10 -8.79 -10.09
C VAL A 264 43.08 -8.34 -8.63
N ALA A 265 42.13 -8.84 -7.81
CA ALA A 265 42.13 -8.54 -6.38
C ALA A 265 43.41 -9.01 -5.65
N GLU A 266 43.85 -10.21 -5.95
CA GLU A 266 45.10 -10.78 -5.37
C GLU A 266 46.36 -10.05 -5.83
N GLN A 267 46.39 -9.62 -7.11
CA GLN A 267 47.51 -8.79 -7.64
C GLN A 267 47.62 -7.45 -6.91
N ILE A 268 46.45 -6.74 -6.71
CA ILE A 268 46.41 -5.48 -5.98
C ILE A 268 46.97 -5.67 -4.56
N VAL A 269 46.46 -6.67 -3.83
CA VAL A 269 46.90 -6.99 -2.45
C VAL A 269 48.38 -7.25 -2.40
N SER A 270 48.94 -8.06 -3.32
CA SER A 270 50.36 -8.35 -3.40
C SER A 270 51.20 -7.12 -3.68
N ALA A 271 50.73 -6.25 -4.57
CA ALA A 271 51.47 -5.03 -4.98
C ALA A 271 51.61 -4.00 -3.84
N ILE A 272 50.60 -3.88 -2.96
CA ILE A 272 50.54 -2.84 -1.93
C ILE A 272 50.99 -3.34 -0.53
N SER A 273 51.19 -4.63 -0.34
CA SER A 273 51.53 -5.19 0.98
C SER A 273 52.86 -4.64 1.52
N GLY A 274 52.79 -4.03 2.71
CA GLY A 274 53.95 -3.41 3.36
C GLY A 274 54.52 -2.19 2.63
N ARG A 275 53.82 -1.64 1.65
CA ARG A 275 54.32 -0.48 0.85
C ARG A 275 53.91 0.82 1.52
N PRO A 276 54.79 1.84 1.41
CA PRO A 276 54.45 3.20 1.80
C PRO A 276 53.41 3.79 0.84
N GLY A 277 52.49 4.55 1.40
CA GLY A 277 51.49 5.34 0.68
C GLY A 277 51.46 6.77 1.14
N ARG A 278 50.61 7.54 0.54
CA ARG A 278 50.47 8.97 0.83
C ARG A 278 48.97 9.35 0.82
N ILE A 279 48.61 10.28 1.68
CA ILE A 279 47.26 10.89 1.69
C ILE A 279 47.14 11.87 0.51
N ASP A 280 46.32 11.56 -0.47
CA ASP A 280 46.02 12.42 -1.61
C ASP A 280 44.97 13.48 -1.26
N GLU A 281 43.95 13.07 -0.49
CA GLU A 281 42.85 13.93 -0.05
C GLU A 281 42.53 13.64 1.40
N ALA A 282 42.47 14.66 2.23
CA ALA A 282 41.96 14.64 3.59
C ALA A 282 40.89 15.74 3.69
N ARG A 283 39.64 15.32 3.87
CA ARG A 283 38.53 16.25 3.99
C ARG A 283 37.65 15.86 5.16
N PHE A 284 37.46 16.82 6.07
CA PHE A 284 36.57 16.67 7.21
C PHE A 284 35.66 17.87 7.26
N ARG A 285 34.36 17.65 7.41
CA ARG A 285 33.39 18.72 7.58
C ARG A 285 32.30 18.28 8.57
N ASP A 286 31.84 19.23 9.35
CA ASP A 286 30.70 19.06 10.20
C ASP A 286 29.45 19.49 9.43
N ARG A 287 28.44 18.61 9.39
CA ARG A 287 27.19 18.82 8.67
C ARG A 287 26.00 18.74 9.62
N PRO A 288 25.21 19.81 9.72
CA PRO A 288 23.96 19.75 10.46
C PRO A 288 22.91 18.93 9.68
N GLU A 289 22.20 18.08 10.40
CA GLU A 289 21.05 17.33 9.92
C GLU A 289 19.81 17.81 10.65
N PRO A 290 18.86 18.50 9.96
CA PRO A 290 17.65 18.97 10.60
C PRO A 290 16.74 17.79 10.98
N PRO A 291 15.80 17.99 11.92
CA PRO A 291 14.85 16.97 12.32
C PRO A 291 13.96 16.55 11.14
N PRO A 292 13.56 15.29 11.06
CA PRO A 292 12.59 14.84 10.07
C PRO A 292 11.26 15.55 10.28
N LEU A 293 10.54 15.86 9.20
CA LEU A 293 9.21 16.46 9.27
C LEU A 293 8.25 15.57 10.08
N PRO A 294 7.23 16.15 10.72
CA PRO A 294 6.15 15.42 11.35
C PRO A 294 5.51 14.37 10.42
N LEU A 295 4.61 13.56 10.90
CA LEU A 295 4.11 12.39 10.21
C LEU A 295 2.84 12.71 9.41
N SER A 296 2.80 12.26 8.14
CA SER A 296 1.58 11.95 7.40
C SER A 296 1.13 10.53 7.77
N LEU A 297 -0.03 10.09 7.26
CA LEU A 297 -0.50 8.72 7.52
C LEU A 297 0.48 7.67 6.97
N SER A 298 0.92 7.80 5.71
CA SER A 298 1.89 6.85 5.15
C SER A 298 3.22 6.85 5.90
N ALA A 299 3.72 8.02 6.29
CA ALA A 299 4.94 8.11 7.09
C ALA A 299 4.77 7.40 8.45
N LEU A 300 3.62 7.60 9.11
CA LEU A 300 3.28 6.91 10.36
C LEU A 300 3.20 5.39 10.17
N GLN A 301 2.55 4.93 9.11
CA GLN A 301 2.42 3.51 8.80
C GLN A 301 3.77 2.85 8.50
N ILE A 302 4.64 3.52 7.74
CA ILE A 302 5.98 3.05 7.42
C ILE A 302 6.83 2.94 8.69
N GLU A 303 6.86 3.98 9.53
CA GLU A 303 7.63 3.97 10.77
C GLU A 303 7.11 2.96 11.79
N ALA A 304 5.79 2.87 11.98
CA ALA A 304 5.19 1.89 12.87
C ALA A 304 5.39 0.44 12.38
N GLY A 305 5.34 0.23 11.06
CA GLY A 305 5.66 -1.06 10.44
C GLY A 305 7.12 -1.45 10.66
N ARG A 306 8.05 -0.51 10.49
CA ARG A 306 9.49 -0.71 10.74
C ARG A 306 9.78 -0.98 12.22
N LEU A 307 9.23 -0.18 13.13
CA LEU A 307 9.53 -0.23 14.56
C LEU A 307 8.75 -1.34 15.29
N TYR A 308 7.47 -1.49 15.01
CA TYR A 308 6.57 -2.33 15.79
C TYR A 308 6.03 -3.53 15.02
N ARG A 309 6.35 -3.66 13.73
CA ARG A 309 5.83 -4.70 12.81
C ARG A 309 4.30 -4.68 12.72
N MET A 310 3.70 -3.49 12.81
CA MET A 310 2.26 -3.29 12.67
C MET A 310 1.89 -3.25 11.19
N GLY A 311 0.77 -3.87 10.84
CA GLY A 311 0.18 -3.76 9.50
C GLY A 311 -0.35 -2.36 9.22
N ALA A 312 -0.36 -1.96 7.95
CA ALA A 312 -0.82 -0.61 7.56
C ALA A 312 -2.25 -0.31 8.03
N LYS A 313 -3.14 -1.31 7.94
CA LYS A 313 -4.53 -1.18 8.41
C LYS A 313 -4.60 -1.03 9.92
N ASP A 314 -3.84 -1.82 10.68
CA ASP A 314 -3.84 -1.76 12.14
C ASP A 314 -3.37 -0.39 12.65
N VAL A 315 -2.36 0.21 11.98
CA VAL A 315 -1.88 1.56 12.28
C VAL A 315 -2.97 2.60 12.03
N LEU A 316 -3.67 2.52 10.89
CA LEU A 316 -4.78 3.42 10.57
C LEU A 316 -5.92 3.31 11.59
N ASP A 317 -6.36 2.08 11.89
CA ASP A 317 -7.46 1.84 12.84
C ASP A 317 -7.08 2.34 14.25
N THR A 318 -5.82 2.14 14.66
CA THR A 318 -5.29 2.63 15.92
C THR A 318 -5.25 4.17 15.97
N ALA A 319 -4.75 4.81 14.92
CA ALA A 319 -4.71 6.27 14.81
C ALA A 319 -6.13 6.85 14.77
N GLN A 320 -7.07 6.19 14.11
CA GLN A 320 -8.47 6.60 14.10
C GLN A 320 -9.11 6.55 15.50
N ASN A 321 -8.83 5.54 16.31
CA ASN A 321 -9.26 5.47 17.70
C ASN A 321 -8.64 6.59 18.55
N LEU A 322 -7.36 6.89 18.39
CA LEU A 322 -6.70 8.00 19.05
C LEU A 322 -7.37 9.36 18.73
N TYR A 323 -7.80 9.53 17.49
CA TYR A 323 -8.49 10.73 17.01
C TYR A 323 -9.94 10.79 17.45
N GLU A 324 -10.76 9.77 17.16
CA GLU A 324 -12.21 9.81 17.36
C GLU A 324 -12.61 9.61 18.82
N ARG A 325 -12.07 8.57 19.46
CA ARG A 325 -12.41 8.18 20.82
C ARG A 325 -11.65 8.99 21.85
N HIS A 326 -10.31 9.04 21.72
CA HIS A 326 -9.45 9.66 22.71
C HIS A 326 -9.22 11.14 22.45
N GLN A 327 -9.35 11.62 21.24
CA GLN A 327 -9.11 13.00 20.81
C GLN A 327 -7.69 13.50 21.16
N LEU A 328 -6.72 12.60 21.14
CA LEU A 328 -5.34 12.86 21.52
C LEU A 328 -4.44 13.29 20.35
N ILE A 329 -4.87 13.04 19.13
CA ILE A 329 -4.13 13.43 17.91
C ILE A 329 -5.04 14.20 16.96
N THR A 330 -4.44 14.91 15.99
CA THR A 330 -5.14 15.56 14.90
C THR A 330 -5.61 14.54 13.88
N TYR A 331 -6.27 14.97 12.80
CA TYR A 331 -6.88 14.10 11.80
C TYR A 331 -5.88 13.08 11.21
N PRO A 332 -6.16 11.76 11.32
CA PRO A 332 -5.15 10.74 11.05
C PRO A 332 -4.97 10.40 9.57
N ARG A 333 -5.88 10.79 8.67
CA ARG A 333 -5.78 10.51 7.23
C ARG A 333 -5.13 11.67 6.47
N SER A 334 -4.18 12.35 7.12
CA SER A 334 -3.46 13.46 6.52
C SER A 334 -2.34 12.99 5.60
N ASP A 335 -2.23 13.62 4.44
CA ASP A 335 -1.16 13.52 3.47
C ASP A 335 -0.01 14.51 3.75
N SER A 336 -0.29 15.56 4.51
CA SER A 336 0.67 16.61 4.82
C SER A 336 1.64 16.23 5.94
N ARG A 337 2.85 16.74 5.85
CA ARG A 337 3.90 16.68 6.88
C ARG A 337 4.24 18.07 7.44
N TYR A 338 3.46 19.09 7.06
CA TYR A 338 3.67 20.47 7.47
C TYR A 338 2.58 20.92 8.44
N LEU A 339 2.87 21.97 9.18
CA LEU A 339 2.02 22.53 10.21
C LEU A 339 1.69 23.99 9.90
N PRO A 340 0.44 24.44 10.17
CA PRO A 340 0.09 25.86 10.13
C PRO A 340 0.92 26.64 11.12
N GLU A 341 1.34 27.85 10.74
CA GLU A 341 2.12 28.75 11.60
C GLU A 341 1.38 29.11 12.89
N GLU A 342 0.06 29.21 12.82
CA GLU A 342 -0.80 29.50 13.97
C GLU A 342 -0.71 28.42 15.07
N HIS A 343 -0.50 27.14 14.71
CA HIS A 343 -0.34 26.05 15.68
C HIS A 343 0.91 26.19 16.57
N PHE A 344 1.91 26.97 16.13
CA PHE A 344 3.10 27.21 16.94
C PHE A 344 2.77 27.89 18.28
N SER A 345 1.70 28.70 18.32
CA SER A 345 1.23 29.35 19.55
C SER A 345 0.75 28.37 20.62
N GLN A 346 0.34 27.15 20.23
CA GLN A 346 -0.18 26.11 21.12
C GLN A 346 0.90 25.14 21.63
N ARG A 347 2.14 25.25 21.16
CA ARG A 347 3.24 24.29 21.37
C ARG A 347 3.43 23.89 22.83
N GLU A 348 3.44 24.85 23.74
CA GLU A 348 3.64 24.55 25.18
C GLU A 348 2.50 23.74 25.79
N ALA A 349 1.26 24.04 25.37
CA ALA A 349 0.10 23.29 25.85
C ALA A 349 0.14 21.85 25.33
N VAL A 350 0.55 21.64 24.06
CA VAL A 350 0.73 20.32 23.47
C VAL A 350 1.86 19.55 24.17
N ILE A 351 3.01 20.18 24.41
CA ILE A 351 4.14 19.54 25.13
C ILE A 351 3.73 19.13 26.55
N ARG A 352 3.00 19.98 27.27
CA ARG A 352 2.45 19.61 28.59
C ARG A 352 1.45 18.45 28.53
N ALA A 353 0.66 18.37 27.47
CA ALA A 353 -0.26 17.25 27.27
C ALA A 353 0.51 15.94 26.98
N ILE A 354 1.55 16.00 26.14
CA ILE A 354 2.44 14.85 25.87
C ILE A 354 3.03 14.29 27.17
N ALA A 355 3.61 15.15 28.01
CA ALA A 355 4.22 14.74 29.28
C ALA A 355 3.25 13.98 30.21
N ARG A 356 1.94 14.27 30.14
CA ARG A 356 0.91 13.59 30.93
C ARG A 356 0.43 12.28 30.31
N VAL A 357 0.29 12.22 28.99
CA VAL A 357 -0.23 11.03 28.26
C VAL A 357 0.86 10.00 28.01
N ALA A 358 2.10 10.44 27.82
CA ALA A 358 3.28 9.63 27.59
C ALA A 358 4.36 9.94 28.64
N PRO A 359 4.26 9.41 29.88
CA PRO A 359 5.20 9.71 30.98
C PRO A 359 6.66 9.40 30.62
N ASP A 360 6.92 8.40 29.78
CA ASP A 360 8.27 8.07 29.30
C ASP A 360 8.93 9.21 28.50
N LEU A 361 8.14 10.17 28.03
CA LEU A 361 8.62 11.36 27.32
C LEU A 361 8.71 12.59 28.20
N SER A 362 8.31 12.53 29.46
CA SER A 362 8.29 13.70 30.37
C SER A 362 9.66 14.36 30.49
N GLY A 363 10.73 13.57 30.66
CA GLY A 363 12.09 14.10 30.74
C GLY A 363 12.58 14.80 29.47
N PHE A 364 12.06 14.44 28.31
CA PHE A 364 12.30 15.18 27.06
C PHE A 364 11.46 16.46 27.02
N CYS A 365 10.19 16.41 27.43
CA CYS A 365 9.31 17.55 27.46
C CYS A 365 9.84 18.66 28.35
N GLU A 366 10.43 18.33 29.51
CA GLU A 366 11.03 19.29 30.43
C GLU A 366 12.29 19.97 29.86
N LYS A 367 13.07 19.24 29.09
CA LYS A 367 14.32 19.74 28.45
C LYS A 367 14.10 20.42 27.12
N THR A 368 12.89 20.29 26.55
CA THR A 368 12.58 20.82 25.21
C THR A 368 12.45 22.34 25.28
N GLY A 369 13.39 23.05 24.65
CA GLY A 369 13.26 24.49 24.41
C GLY A 369 12.14 24.75 23.40
N THR A 370 11.23 25.66 23.70
CA THR A 370 10.07 25.94 22.83
C THR A 370 10.29 27.10 21.85
N GLU A 371 11.47 27.72 21.88
CA GLU A 371 11.81 28.90 21.06
C GLU A 371 12.12 28.51 19.60
N ARG A 372 12.66 27.31 19.40
CA ARG A 372 13.06 26.88 18.08
C ARG A 372 11.85 26.55 17.21
N ARG A 373 11.90 26.99 15.95
CA ARG A 373 10.93 26.73 14.92
C ARG A 373 11.58 26.01 13.75
N SER A 374 11.21 24.74 13.55
CA SER A 374 11.71 23.95 12.39
C SER A 374 11.02 24.37 11.08
N ALA A 375 11.49 23.83 9.97
CA ALA A 375 10.88 24.01 8.65
C ALA A 375 9.49 23.38 8.50
N ALA A 376 9.01 22.66 9.51
CA ALA A 376 7.68 22.04 9.52
C ALA A 376 6.55 23.07 9.54
N TRP A 377 6.71 24.22 10.21
CA TRP A 377 5.72 25.29 10.24
C TRP A 377 5.80 26.14 8.97
N ASN A 378 4.90 25.87 8.01
CA ASN A 378 4.90 26.51 6.71
C ASN A 378 3.50 26.51 6.09
N ASP A 379 2.78 27.61 6.22
CA ASP A 379 1.43 27.78 5.67
C ASP A 379 1.33 27.54 4.16
N LYS A 380 2.40 27.83 3.40
CA LYS A 380 2.43 27.64 1.93
C LYS A 380 2.44 26.16 1.51
N LYS A 381 2.74 25.25 2.44
CA LYS A 381 2.79 23.80 2.23
C LYS A 381 1.69 23.06 2.97
N VAL A 382 0.73 23.77 3.52
CA VAL A 382 -0.47 23.22 4.15
C VAL A 382 -1.65 23.49 3.21
N ASP A 383 -2.20 22.40 2.65
CA ASP A 383 -3.40 22.47 1.79
C ASP A 383 -4.67 22.16 2.60
N ALA A 384 -5.29 21.02 2.34
CA ALA A 384 -6.49 20.56 3.03
C ALA A 384 -6.23 20.09 4.46
N HIS A 385 -5.07 19.54 4.68
CA HIS A 385 -4.68 18.91 5.94
C HIS A 385 -3.30 19.38 6.39
N HIS A 386 -3.04 19.26 7.68
CA HIS A 386 -1.71 19.42 8.26
C HIS A 386 -1.22 18.08 8.86
N ALA A 387 0.05 18.02 9.23
CA ALA A 387 0.66 16.82 9.81
C ALA A 387 -0.12 16.27 11.03
N ILE A 388 -0.02 14.97 11.25
CA ILE A 388 -0.57 14.28 12.41
C ILE A 388 0.28 14.62 13.63
N ILE A 389 -0.28 15.34 14.59
CA ILE A 389 0.38 15.77 15.82
C ILE A 389 -0.49 15.51 17.06
N PRO A 390 0.08 15.48 18.26
CA PRO A 390 -0.70 15.44 19.49
C PRO A 390 -1.54 16.71 19.66
N THR A 391 -2.69 16.58 20.32
CA THR A 391 -3.56 17.72 20.69
C THR A 391 -3.20 18.26 22.08
N VAL A 392 -3.80 19.37 22.46
CA VAL A 392 -3.68 19.96 23.81
C VAL A 392 -4.39 19.14 24.89
N ARG A 393 -5.06 18.04 24.55
CA ARG A 393 -5.82 17.21 25.48
C ARG A 393 -4.88 16.42 26.39
N PRO A 394 -4.94 16.61 27.74
CA PRO A 394 -3.97 16.02 28.66
C PRO A 394 -4.32 14.62 29.15
N THR A 395 -5.50 14.10 28.80
CA THR A 395 -5.99 12.79 29.26
C THR A 395 -6.79 12.06 28.19
N PRO A 396 -6.58 10.74 28.03
CA PRO A 396 -7.38 9.93 27.14
C PRO A 396 -8.79 9.68 27.68
N ASN A 397 -9.73 9.30 26.81
CA ASN A 397 -11.02 8.75 27.22
C ASN A 397 -10.88 7.26 27.56
N GLY A 398 -10.58 6.95 28.82
CA GLY A 398 -10.26 5.60 29.28
C GLY A 398 -8.79 5.23 29.08
N LYS A 399 -8.46 3.97 29.34
CA LYS A 399 -7.08 3.47 29.22
C LYS A 399 -6.70 3.26 27.77
N LEU A 400 -5.49 3.63 27.38
CA LEU A 400 -4.91 3.33 26.08
C LEU A 400 -4.49 1.84 26.01
N SER A 401 -4.74 1.19 24.89
CA SER A 401 -4.13 -0.10 24.57
C SER A 401 -2.64 0.06 24.29
N SER A 402 -1.88 -1.04 24.32
CA SER A 402 -0.46 -1.02 23.99
C SER A 402 -0.18 -0.51 22.56
N ALA A 403 -1.08 -0.78 21.61
CA ALA A 403 -0.96 -0.27 20.25
C ALA A 403 -1.19 1.24 20.20
N GLU A 404 -2.24 1.73 20.85
CA GLU A 404 -2.55 3.17 20.95
C GLU A 404 -1.42 3.95 21.61
N GLN A 405 -0.84 3.41 22.70
CA GLN A 405 0.29 4.04 23.36
C GLN A 405 1.51 4.14 22.43
N LYS A 406 1.87 3.05 21.71
CA LYS A 406 2.99 3.05 20.77
C LYS A 406 2.82 4.06 19.64
N ILE A 407 1.61 4.17 19.08
CA ILE A 407 1.32 5.12 18.00
C ILE A 407 1.33 6.54 18.52
N TYR A 408 0.75 6.80 19.70
CA TYR A 408 0.78 8.12 20.34
C TYR A 408 2.22 8.56 20.65
N ASP A 409 3.05 7.67 21.24
CA ASP A 409 4.47 7.93 21.53
C ASP A 409 5.25 8.27 20.27
N LEU A 410 5.03 7.53 19.20
CA LEU A 410 5.71 7.75 17.91
C LEU A 410 5.36 9.14 17.36
N ILE A 411 4.08 9.49 17.31
CA ILE A 411 3.61 10.80 16.85
C ILE A 411 4.19 11.92 17.76
N SER A 412 4.19 11.71 19.07
CA SER A 412 4.71 12.67 20.04
C SER A 412 6.21 12.92 19.87
N ARG A 413 7.00 11.88 19.62
CA ARG A 413 8.44 12.01 19.36
C ARG A 413 8.72 12.85 18.13
N PHE A 414 8.02 12.58 17.00
CA PHE A 414 8.18 13.37 15.77
C PHE A 414 7.77 14.83 15.95
N TYR A 415 6.78 15.10 16.81
CA TYR A 415 6.41 16.47 17.18
C TYR A 415 7.50 17.13 18.04
N LEU A 416 8.01 16.46 19.09
CA LEU A 416 9.07 16.98 19.94
C LEU A 416 10.38 17.23 19.20
N MET A 417 10.71 16.40 18.21
CA MET A 417 11.89 16.59 17.34
C MET A 417 11.91 17.97 16.68
N GLN A 418 10.73 18.58 16.43
CA GLN A 418 10.64 19.89 15.76
C GLN A 418 11.21 21.04 16.60
N PHE A 419 11.40 20.82 17.87
CA PHE A 419 11.97 21.80 18.82
C PHE A 419 13.41 21.48 19.22
N ALA A 420 13.88 20.27 18.90
CA ALA A 420 15.24 19.85 19.21
C ALA A 420 16.28 20.47 18.26
N PRO A 421 17.54 20.66 18.68
CA PRO A 421 18.61 21.12 17.80
C PRO A 421 18.88 20.11 16.66
N ASP A 422 19.48 20.58 15.58
CA ASP A 422 19.94 19.70 14.52
C ASP A 422 20.94 18.68 15.08
N ALA A 423 20.96 17.48 14.53
CA ALA A 423 22.05 16.55 14.78
C ALA A 423 23.27 17.01 14.02
N LEU A 424 24.44 17.03 14.67
CA LEU A 424 25.69 17.39 14.02
C LEU A 424 26.46 16.13 13.67
N HIS A 425 26.67 15.92 12.38
CA HIS A 425 27.46 14.81 11.84
C HIS A 425 28.81 15.29 11.40
N ARG A 426 29.83 14.52 11.70
CA ARG A 426 31.14 14.66 11.08
C ARG A 426 31.24 13.71 9.90
N GLU A 427 31.42 14.28 8.72
CA GLU A 427 31.74 13.55 7.51
C GLU A 427 33.26 13.66 7.29
N GLY A 428 33.96 12.51 7.32
CA GLY A 428 35.39 12.39 7.04
C GLY A 428 35.64 11.60 5.76
N ARG A 429 36.64 12.03 4.98
CA ARG A 429 37.12 11.30 3.82
C ARG A 429 38.65 11.40 3.78
N LEU A 430 39.28 10.24 3.70
CA LEU A 430 40.67 10.07 3.40
C LEU A 430 40.82 9.32 2.08
N THR A 431 41.58 9.83 1.14
CA THR A 431 41.98 9.10 -0.07
C THR A 431 43.47 8.86 0.01
N VAL A 432 43.89 7.62 -0.14
CA VAL A 432 45.30 7.17 -0.04
C VAL A 432 45.72 6.65 -1.39
N SER A 433 46.89 7.01 -1.86
CA SER A 433 47.56 6.33 -2.97
C SER A 433 48.72 5.48 -2.45
N VAL A 434 48.78 4.26 -2.96
CA VAL A 434 49.91 3.32 -2.77
C VAL A 434 50.28 2.82 -4.16
N GLN A 435 51.48 3.16 -4.65
CA GLN A 435 51.84 2.95 -6.04
C GLN A 435 50.78 3.57 -6.98
N GLU A 436 50.25 2.81 -7.95
CA GLU A 436 49.18 3.20 -8.87
C GLU A 436 47.78 3.07 -8.30
N TYR A 437 47.61 2.37 -7.14
CA TYR A 437 46.31 2.07 -6.59
C TYR A 437 45.82 3.13 -5.61
N ARG A 438 44.54 3.44 -5.69
CA ARG A 438 43.87 4.40 -4.81
C ARG A 438 42.89 3.72 -3.86
N PHE A 439 42.88 4.19 -2.62
CA PHE A 439 42.01 3.67 -1.56
C PHE A 439 41.24 4.83 -0.92
N ARG A 440 40.01 4.55 -0.47
CA ARG A 440 39.19 5.55 0.21
C ARG A 440 38.64 5.03 1.53
N ALA A 441 38.82 5.79 2.57
CA ALA A 441 38.15 5.65 3.85
C ALA A 441 37.12 6.76 4.01
N THR A 442 35.95 6.42 4.60
CA THR A 442 34.91 7.40 4.90
C THR A 442 34.40 7.21 6.33
N GLU A 443 34.15 8.32 6.98
CA GLU A 443 33.54 8.42 8.31
C GLU A 443 32.21 9.17 8.21
N THR A 444 31.22 8.71 8.99
CA THR A 444 30.03 9.49 9.32
C THR A 444 29.76 9.25 10.79
N ALA A 445 30.19 10.14 11.65
CA ALA A 445 30.04 10.06 13.10
C ALA A 445 29.06 11.12 13.60
N VAL A 446 28.20 10.77 14.55
CA VAL A 446 27.32 11.74 15.25
C VAL A 446 28.16 12.43 16.31
N ILE A 447 28.38 13.74 16.18
CA ILE A 447 29.12 14.55 17.17
C ILE A 447 28.15 15.04 18.26
N GLU A 448 27.02 15.62 17.80
CA GLU A 448 25.95 16.07 18.67
C GLU A 448 24.67 15.39 18.22
N PRO A 449 24.03 14.60 19.11
CA PRO A 449 22.88 13.81 18.70
C PRO A 449 21.64 14.65 18.38
N GLY A 450 21.52 15.86 18.97
CA GLY A 450 20.37 16.73 18.72
C GLY A 450 19.04 16.01 18.81
N TRP A 451 18.19 16.14 17.78
CA TRP A 451 16.88 15.49 17.70
C TRP A 451 16.95 13.95 17.70
N LYS A 452 18.09 13.34 17.35
CA LYS A 452 18.27 11.87 17.35
C LYS A 452 18.17 11.24 18.73
N THR A 453 18.23 12.01 19.82
CA THR A 453 17.95 11.55 21.18
C THR A 453 16.50 11.07 21.34
N LEU A 454 15.59 11.55 20.49
CA LEU A 454 14.19 11.18 20.46
C LEU A 454 13.89 9.98 19.55
N GLU A 455 14.88 9.50 18.77
CA GLU A 455 14.71 8.33 17.91
C GLU A 455 14.53 7.03 18.72
N ILE A 456 13.65 6.17 18.23
CA ILE A 456 13.56 4.79 18.70
C ILE A 456 14.56 3.97 17.88
N ARG A 457 15.77 3.78 18.41
CA ARG A 457 16.80 2.96 17.75
C ARG A 457 16.52 1.48 17.95
N LYS A 458 16.29 0.76 16.88
CA LYS A 458 16.41 -0.70 16.84
C LYS A 458 17.60 -1.05 15.99
N ARG A 459 18.59 -1.76 16.55
CA ARG A 459 19.64 -2.39 15.75
C ARG A 459 18.99 -3.44 14.86
N GLU A 460 19.14 -3.30 13.55
CA GLU A 460 18.77 -4.37 12.63
C GLU A 460 19.86 -5.47 12.69
N PRO A 461 19.45 -6.75 12.64
CA PRO A 461 20.41 -7.84 12.52
C PRO A 461 21.24 -7.65 11.23
N GLY A 462 22.56 -7.58 11.36
CA GLY A 462 23.48 -7.40 10.24
C GLY A 462 23.95 -5.95 9.99
N GLN A 463 23.57 -4.99 10.81
CA GLN A 463 24.22 -3.68 10.81
C GLN A 463 25.68 -3.82 11.27
N GLU A 464 26.61 -3.41 10.40
CA GLU A 464 28.02 -3.31 10.76
C GLU A 464 28.15 -2.39 12.01
N PRO A 465 29.04 -2.71 12.96
CA PRO A 465 29.29 -1.86 14.11
C PRO A 465 29.71 -0.45 13.63
N GLU A 466 29.39 0.56 14.44
CA GLU A 466 29.88 1.92 14.18
C GLU A 466 31.38 1.88 13.99
N LYS A 467 31.85 2.34 12.84
CA LYS A 467 33.29 2.38 12.54
C LYS A 467 33.98 3.34 13.49
N ALA A 468 35.18 2.99 13.90
CA ALA A 468 36.03 3.90 14.64
C ALA A 468 36.21 5.20 13.85
N PRO A 469 36.28 6.37 14.52
CA PRO A 469 36.51 7.63 13.84
C PRO A 469 37.85 7.63 13.12
N LEU A 470 37.88 8.24 11.93
CA LEU A 470 39.13 8.36 11.14
C LEU A 470 40.18 9.20 11.87
N PRO A 471 41.49 8.86 11.73
CA PRO A 471 42.55 9.69 12.24
C PRO A 471 42.57 11.06 11.54
N ARG A 472 43.08 12.08 12.24
CA ARG A 472 43.21 13.41 11.72
C ARG A 472 44.54 13.56 10.99
N LEU A 473 44.52 13.14 9.72
CA LEU A 473 45.67 13.23 8.83
C LEU A 473 45.50 14.39 7.84
N GLU A 474 46.63 14.88 7.35
CA GLU A 474 46.68 15.96 6.36
C GLU A 474 47.04 15.44 4.97
N LYS A 475 46.80 16.28 3.95
CA LYS A 475 47.24 15.97 2.59
C LYS A 475 48.74 15.84 2.52
N ASN A 476 49.27 14.88 1.77
CA ASN A 476 50.66 14.49 1.58
C ASN A 476 51.27 13.75 2.79
N GLU A 477 50.58 13.55 3.86
CA GLU A 477 51.08 12.78 5.01
C GLU A 477 51.40 11.32 4.60
N PRO A 478 52.60 10.80 4.98
CA PRO A 478 52.96 9.44 4.64
C PRO A 478 52.26 8.44 5.53
N VAL A 479 51.80 7.35 4.93
CA VAL A 479 51.16 6.24 5.60
C VAL A 479 51.76 4.92 5.18
N LEU A 480 51.64 3.89 6.02
CA LEU A 480 52.07 2.53 5.72
C LEU A 480 50.87 1.63 5.53
N CYS A 481 50.83 0.86 4.46
CA CYS A 481 49.87 -0.21 4.26
C CYS A 481 50.29 -1.45 5.04
N THR A 482 49.55 -1.83 6.11
CA THR A 482 49.95 -2.87 7.05
C THR A 482 49.24 -4.20 6.86
N ASP A 483 48.01 -4.19 6.41
CA ASP A 483 47.15 -5.39 6.30
C ASP A 483 46.19 -5.29 5.12
N PRO A 484 46.63 -5.52 3.88
CA PRO A 484 45.79 -5.58 2.73
C PRO A 484 45.10 -6.94 2.61
N GLN A 485 43.79 -6.93 2.36
CA GLN A 485 42.94 -8.14 2.32
C GLN A 485 41.99 -8.12 1.12
N THR A 486 41.76 -9.32 0.57
CA THR A 486 40.69 -9.58 -0.38
C THR A 486 39.52 -10.27 0.33
N ASN A 487 38.37 -9.65 0.34
CA ASN A 487 37.17 -10.21 0.93
C ASN A 487 36.21 -10.67 -0.19
N GLU A 488 36.07 -12.01 -0.33
CA GLU A 488 35.07 -12.57 -1.24
C GLU A 488 33.67 -12.35 -0.66
N ARG A 489 32.77 -11.83 -1.50
CA ARG A 489 31.37 -11.61 -1.19
C ARG A 489 30.50 -12.15 -2.33
N LYS A 490 29.22 -12.38 -2.04
CA LYS A 490 28.24 -12.76 -3.06
C LYS A 490 27.15 -11.70 -3.12
N THR A 491 26.70 -11.42 -4.33
CA THR A 491 25.51 -10.58 -4.52
C THR A 491 24.33 -11.19 -3.78
N GLN A 492 23.46 -10.36 -3.25
CA GLN A 492 22.26 -10.78 -2.51
C GLN A 492 21.01 -10.31 -3.25
N PRO A 493 19.96 -11.11 -3.30
CA PRO A 493 18.70 -10.65 -3.85
C PRO A 493 18.09 -9.57 -2.94
N PRO A 494 17.20 -8.71 -3.48
CA PRO A 494 16.43 -7.82 -2.65
C PRO A 494 15.54 -8.63 -1.70
N GLN A 495 15.18 -8.06 -0.55
CA GLN A 495 14.23 -8.72 0.35
C GLN A 495 12.80 -8.63 -0.21
N HIS A 496 11.96 -9.64 0.12
CA HIS A 496 10.52 -9.55 -0.10
C HIS A 496 9.94 -8.29 0.56
N PHE A 497 8.84 -7.80 0.04
CA PHE A 497 8.17 -6.66 0.64
C PHE A 497 7.63 -6.97 2.03
N THR A 498 7.68 -5.98 2.91
CA THR A 498 6.89 -5.90 4.14
C THR A 498 5.80 -4.84 3.95
N ASP A 499 4.84 -4.70 4.89
CA ASP A 499 3.86 -3.61 4.82
C ASP A 499 4.54 -2.25 4.67
N ALA A 500 5.56 -1.99 5.48
CA ALA A 500 6.30 -0.73 5.45
C ALA A 500 7.00 -0.48 4.11
N THR A 501 7.69 -1.50 3.57
CA THR A 501 8.43 -1.33 2.32
C THR A 501 7.52 -1.32 1.09
N LEU A 502 6.36 -2.01 1.11
CA LEU A 502 5.36 -1.93 0.05
C LEU A 502 4.69 -0.56 0.04
N LEU A 503 4.30 -0.03 1.21
CA LEU A 503 3.79 1.34 1.33
C LEU A 503 4.83 2.37 0.86
N SER A 504 6.10 2.20 1.25
CA SER A 504 7.18 3.07 0.76
C SER A 504 7.34 2.98 -0.76
N ALA A 505 7.16 1.82 -1.38
CA ALA A 505 7.16 1.66 -2.82
C ALA A 505 5.96 2.38 -3.47
N MET A 506 4.77 2.27 -2.88
CA MET A 506 3.56 2.96 -3.36
C MET A 506 3.68 4.49 -3.28
N THR A 507 4.22 5.03 -2.19
CA THR A 507 4.46 6.48 -2.03
C THR A 507 5.57 7.01 -2.92
N ASN A 508 6.60 6.20 -3.19
CA ASN A 508 7.75 6.57 -4.02
C ASN A 508 7.73 5.84 -5.37
N ILE A 509 6.55 5.65 -5.94
CA ILE A 509 6.34 4.80 -7.12
C ILE A 509 7.13 5.27 -8.35
N ALA A 510 7.47 6.56 -8.42
CA ALA A 510 8.31 7.12 -9.47
C ALA A 510 9.63 6.36 -9.71
N ARG A 511 10.15 5.66 -8.69
CA ARG A 511 11.37 4.83 -8.81
C ARG A 511 11.17 3.56 -9.64
N PHE A 512 9.92 3.15 -9.84
CA PHE A 512 9.55 1.93 -10.57
C PHE A 512 9.00 2.23 -11.97
N VAL A 513 9.06 3.48 -12.41
CA VAL A 513 8.63 3.92 -13.73
C VAL A 513 9.86 4.13 -14.61
N ALA A 514 9.86 3.53 -15.79
CA ALA A 514 10.99 3.64 -16.72
C ALA A 514 11.05 4.99 -17.42
N ASP A 515 9.90 5.54 -17.81
CA ASP A 515 9.80 6.82 -18.51
C ASP A 515 10.10 8.02 -17.60
N ASN A 516 10.99 8.93 -18.05
CA ASN A 516 11.44 10.06 -17.25
C ASN A 516 10.37 11.15 -17.06
N GLU A 517 9.50 11.39 -18.05
CA GLU A 517 8.43 12.39 -17.95
C GLU A 517 7.31 11.90 -17.02
N LEU A 518 6.91 10.64 -17.16
CA LEU A 518 5.95 10.01 -16.24
C LEU A 518 6.51 9.93 -14.81
N ARG A 519 7.81 9.69 -14.67
CA ARG A 519 8.50 9.71 -13.37
C ARG A 519 8.41 11.08 -12.69
N LYS A 520 8.55 12.17 -13.45
CA LYS A 520 8.40 13.53 -12.94
C LYS A 520 6.97 13.79 -12.47
N THR A 521 5.97 13.44 -13.28
CA THR A 521 4.54 13.56 -12.92
C THR A 521 4.21 12.84 -11.62
N LEU A 522 4.68 11.59 -11.46
CA LEU A 522 4.43 10.81 -10.25
C LEU A 522 5.16 11.32 -9.00
N ARG A 523 6.22 12.11 -9.15
CA ARG A 523 6.86 12.79 -8.01
C ARG A 523 6.06 13.99 -7.50
N GLU A 524 5.25 14.58 -8.36
CA GLU A 524 4.40 15.74 -8.07
C GLU A 524 3.00 15.33 -7.61
N THR A 525 2.66 14.04 -7.70
CA THR A 525 1.39 13.46 -7.27
C THR A 525 1.54 12.61 -6.00
N ASP A 526 0.43 12.14 -5.45
CA ASP A 526 0.39 11.29 -4.23
C ASP A 526 1.00 9.89 -4.41
N GLY A 527 1.60 9.59 -5.55
CA GLY A 527 2.11 8.27 -5.87
C GLY A 527 0.99 7.29 -6.27
N LEU A 528 1.12 6.02 -5.89
CA LEU A 528 0.16 4.97 -6.23
C LEU A 528 -0.92 4.84 -5.15
N GLY A 529 -2.12 5.36 -5.40
CA GLY A 529 -3.21 5.48 -4.44
C GLY A 529 -3.04 6.65 -3.47
N THR A 530 -4.14 7.09 -2.87
CA THR A 530 -4.14 8.16 -1.87
C THR A 530 -3.83 7.62 -0.47
N GLU A 531 -3.43 8.50 0.46
CA GLU A 531 -3.17 8.16 1.86
C GLU A 531 -4.29 7.32 2.48
N ALA A 532 -5.54 7.71 2.27
CA ALA A 532 -6.71 7.02 2.83
C ALA A 532 -6.95 5.63 2.22
N THR A 533 -6.47 5.34 1.01
CA THR A 533 -6.83 4.14 0.24
C THR A 533 -5.76 3.06 0.21
N ARG A 534 -4.47 3.40 0.39
CA ARG A 534 -3.34 2.43 0.26
C ARG A 534 -3.50 1.20 1.14
N ALA A 535 -3.80 1.39 2.42
CA ALA A 535 -3.99 0.27 3.35
C ALA A 535 -5.17 -0.64 2.94
N ALA A 536 -6.29 -0.04 2.50
CA ALA A 536 -7.46 -0.78 2.03
C ALA A 536 -7.20 -1.55 0.73
N ILE A 537 -6.35 -1.02 -0.17
CA ILE A 537 -5.93 -1.69 -1.40
C ILE A 537 -5.11 -2.94 -1.07
N ILE A 538 -4.11 -2.81 -0.19
CA ILE A 538 -3.29 -3.94 0.28
C ILE A 538 -4.18 -4.99 0.95
N ASP A 539 -5.07 -4.59 1.86
CA ASP A 539 -6.02 -5.50 2.53
C ASP A 539 -6.94 -6.20 1.52
N THR A 540 -7.38 -5.50 0.47
CA THR A 540 -8.21 -6.09 -0.59
C THR A 540 -7.47 -7.18 -1.37
N LEU A 541 -6.18 -7.00 -1.64
CA LEU A 541 -5.36 -8.01 -2.31
C LEU A 541 -5.21 -9.28 -1.44
N PHE A 542 -5.07 -9.14 -0.13
CA PHE A 542 -5.11 -10.28 0.79
C PHE A 542 -6.49 -10.97 0.82
N ARG A 543 -7.58 -10.22 0.97
CA ARG A 543 -8.94 -10.78 1.01
C ARG A 543 -9.35 -11.50 -0.28
N ARG A 544 -8.77 -11.10 -1.42
CA ARG A 544 -9.01 -11.74 -2.73
C ARG A 544 -8.06 -12.89 -3.02
N ASP A 545 -7.21 -13.24 -2.06
CA ASP A 545 -6.23 -14.31 -2.17
C ASP A 545 -5.23 -14.12 -3.32
N TYR A 546 -4.82 -12.87 -3.56
CA TYR A 546 -3.72 -12.53 -4.47
C TYR A 546 -2.38 -12.43 -3.75
N LEU A 547 -2.42 -12.06 -2.46
CA LEU A 547 -1.26 -11.94 -1.58
C LEU A 547 -1.47 -12.80 -0.33
N PHE A 548 -0.36 -13.28 0.22
CA PHE A 548 -0.32 -13.94 1.52
C PHE A 548 0.85 -13.42 2.36
N ARG A 549 0.81 -13.69 3.66
CA ARG A 549 1.89 -13.33 4.59
C ARG A 549 2.73 -14.54 4.92
N GLU A 550 4.03 -14.43 4.69
CA GLU A 550 5.02 -15.35 5.22
C GLU A 550 5.83 -14.63 6.31
N LYS A 551 5.48 -14.86 7.59
CA LYS A 551 6.00 -14.09 8.73
C LYS A 551 5.73 -12.59 8.58
N ARG A 552 6.80 -11.77 8.38
CA ARG A 552 6.70 -10.32 8.13
C ARG A 552 6.61 -9.95 6.66
N PHE A 553 6.84 -10.89 5.78
CA PHE A 553 6.94 -10.65 4.35
C PHE A 553 5.59 -10.82 3.65
N ILE A 554 5.39 -10.04 2.60
CA ILE A 554 4.25 -10.10 1.70
C ILE A 554 4.72 -10.80 0.43
N ARG A 555 4.00 -11.85 0.02
CA ARG A 555 4.28 -12.62 -1.18
C ARG A 555 3.02 -12.80 -2.02
N ALA A 556 3.22 -13.01 -3.32
CA ALA A 556 2.12 -13.30 -4.23
C ALA A 556 1.76 -14.80 -4.19
N THR A 557 0.45 -15.08 -4.21
CA THR A 557 -0.08 -16.43 -4.43
C THR A 557 0.08 -16.85 -5.89
N ASP A 558 -0.07 -18.13 -6.20
CA ASP A 558 -0.08 -18.62 -7.59
C ASP A 558 -1.20 -17.93 -8.40
N LYS A 559 -2.36 -17.69 -7.79
CA LYS A 559 -3.45 -16.92 -8.40
C LYS A 559 -3.04 -15.48 -8.70
N GLY A 560 -2.29 -14.83 -7.80
CA GLY A 560 -1.77 -13.48 -8.02
C GLY A 560 -0.74 -13.45 -9.15
N LYS A 561 0.20 -14.40 -9.16
CA LYS A 561 1.20 -14.56 -10.23
C LYS A 561 0.54 -14.83 -11.58
N SER A 562 -0.46 -15.73 -11.64
CA SER A 562 -1.21 -16.06 -12.85
C SER A 562 -1.95 -14.83 -13.40
N LEU A 563 -2.60 -14.04 -12.53
CA LEU A 563 -3.27 -12.80 -12.96
C LEU A 563 -2.26 -11.84 -13.61
N ILE A 564 -1.14 -11.55 -12.96
CA ILE A 564 -0.14 -10.61 -13.48
C ILE A 564 0.49 -11.11 -14.77
N ALA A 565 0.76 -12.40 -14.90
CA ALA A 565 1.31 -13.00 -16.11
C ALA A 565 0.37 -12.88 -17.34
N ALA A 566 -0.94 -12.87 -17.09
CA ALA A 566 -1.93 -12.76 -18.18
C ALA A 566 -2.25 -11.32 -18.60
N LEU A 567 -1.85 -10.33 -17.80
CA LEU A 567 -2.15 -8.94 -18.07
C LEU A 567 -1.05 -8.31 -18.95
N PRO A 568 -1.42 -7.44 -19.92
CA PRO A 568 -0.48 -6.59 -20.61
C PRO A 568 0.36 -5.77 -19.64
N GLU A 569 1.59 -5.48 -20.02
CA GLU A 569 2.52 -4.70 -19.19
C GLU A 569 1.90 -3.35 -18.75
N SER A 570 1.25 -2.66 -19.64
CA SER A 570 0.59 -1.37 -19.37
C SER A 570 -0.53 -1.42 -18.33
N ILE A 571 -1.08 -2.60 -18.02
CA ILE A 571 -2.08 -2.78 -16.95
C ILE A 571 -1.40 -3.09 -15.60
N ARG A 572 -0.28 -3.81 -15.62
CA ARG A 572 0.40 -4.29 -14.43
C ARG A 572 1.46 -3.34 -13.89
N THR A 573 1.86 -2.33 -14.68
CA THR A 573 2.83 -1.30 -14.29
C THR A 573 2.15 0.00 -13.82
N PRO A 574 2.84 0.86 -13.06
CA PRO A 574 2.28 2.11 -12.55
C PRO A 574 2.15 3.22 -13.60
N ASP A 575 2.75 3.06 -14.79
CA ASP A 575 2.87 4.10 -15.84
C ASP A 575 1.52 4.69 -16.24
N ARG A 576 0.51 3.82 -16.37
CA ARG A 576 -0.85 4.26 -16.67
C ARG A 576 -1.43 5.18 -15.60
N THR A 577 -1.17 4.89 -14.32
CA THR A 577 -1.61 5.76 -13.24
C THR A 577 -1.00 7.15 -13.37
N ALA A 578 0.27 7.23 -13.81
CA ALA A 578 0.94 8.50 -14.09
C ALA A 578 0.24 9.30 -15.20
N VAL A 579 -0.06 8.64 -16.32
CA VAL A 579 -0.76 9.28 -17.44
C VAL A 579 -2.13 9.82 -17.01
N TRP A 580 -2.90 9.02 -16.29
CA TRP A 580 -4.22 9.46 -15.81
C TRP A 580 -4.13 10.63 -14.83
N GLU A 581 -3.21 10.59 -13.87
CA GLU A 581 -3.08 11.70 -12.91
C GLU A 581 -2.59 12.98 -13.60
N ALA A 582 -1.74 12.89 -14.63
CA ALA A 582 -1.35 14.03 -15.46
C ALA A 582 -2.56 14.64 -16.16
N THR A 583 -3.38 13.82 -16.84
CA THR A 583 -4.59 14.31 -17.53
C THR A 583 -5.62 14.87 -16.56
N LEU A 584 -5.86 14.20 -15.42
CA LEU A 584 -6.78 14.66 -14.38
C LEU A 584 -6.33 15.97 -13.73
N GLU A 585 -5.02 16.20 -13.63
CA GLU A 585 -4.46 17.47 -13.20
C GLU A 585 -4.68 18.57 -14.25
N GLY A 586 -4.55 18.26 -15.54
CA GLY A 586 -4.94 19.15 -16.64
C GLY A 586 -6.43 19.54 -16.57
N VAL A 587 -7.31 18.55 -16.28
CA VAL A 587 -8.74 18.83 -16.05
C VAL A 587 -8.95 19.76 -14.86
N ARG A 588 -8.20 19.56 -13.76
CA ARG A 588 -8.26 20.42 -12.58
C ARG A 588 -7.86 21.87 -12.88
N ARG A 589 -6.91 22.07 -13.78
CA ARG A 589 -6.50 23.41 -14.24
C ARG A 589 -7.42 24.00 -15.30
N GLY A 590 -8.34 23.20 -15.85
CA GLY A 590 -9.21 23.61 -16.97
C GLY A 590 -8.53 23.58 -18.34
N GLU A 591 -7.40 22.90 -18.46
CA GLU A 591 -6.58 22.73 -19.66
C GLU A 591 -7.04 21.53 -20.50
N GLU A 592 -7.63 20.51 -19.86
CA GLU A 592 -8.07 19.25 -20.47
C GLU A 592 -9.60 19.05 -20.34
N ASP A 593 -10.19 18.42 -21.36
CA ASP A 593 -11.61 18.08 -21.33
C ASP A 593 -11.85 16.69 -20.66
N PRO A 594 -12.61 16.63 -19.55
CA PRO A 594 -12.91 15.38 -18.89
C PRO A 594 -13.70 14.39 -19.76
N ARG A 595 -14.44 14.86 -20.79
CA ARG A 595 -15.16 13.98 -21.71
C ARG A 595 -14.19 13.30 -22.69
N ALA A 596 -13.24 14.06 -23.25
CA ALA A 596 -12.22 13.54 -24.14
C ALA A 596 -11.38 12.45 -23.42
N PHE A 597 -11.03 12.68 -22.16
CA PHE A 597 -10.36 11.68 -21.33
C PHE A 597 -11.15 10.37 -21.20
N LEU A 598 -12.47 10.46 -20.92
CA LEU A 598 -13.31 9.27 -20.77
C LEU A 598 -13.53 8.54 -22.10
N GLU A 599 -13.63 9.25 -23.23
CA GLU A 599 -13.72 8.60 -24.55
C GLU A 599 -12.43 7.89 -24.93
N SER A 600 -11.28 8.52 -24.74
CA SER A 600 -9.96 7.86 -24.93
C SER A 600 -9.84 6.58 -24.09
N LEU A 601 -10.33 6.62 -22.83
CA LEU A 601 -10.34 5.43 -21.97
C LEU A 601 -11.28 4.33 -22.51
N LYS A 602 -12.44 4.68 -23.05
CA LYS A 602 -13.35 3.68 -23.66
C LYS A 602 -12.68 2.95 -24.83
N ASP A 603 -11.95 3.69 -25.67
CA ASP A 603 -11.22 3.10 -26.80
C ASP A 603 -10.08 2.20 -26.31
N GLU A 604 -9.39 2.61 -25.27
CA GLU A 604 -8.34 1.83 -24.64
C GLU A 604 -8.86 0.51 -24.05
N ILE A 605 -10.03 0.55 -23.35
CA ILE A 605 -10.69 -0.66 -22.82
C ILE A 605 -11.05 -1.62 -23.98
N ARG A 606 -11.56 -1.09 -25.10
CA ARG A 606 -11.82 -1.90 -26.30
C ARG A 606 -10.53 -2.55 -26.84
N GLY A 607 -9.43 -1.77 -26.88
CA GLY A 607 -8.12 -2.25 -27.29
C GLY A 607 -7.61 -3.39 -26.43
N PHE A 608 -7.72 -3.30 -25.09
CA PHE A 608 -7.33 -4.40 -24.21
C PHE A 608 -8.14 -5.68 -24.40
N MET A 609 -9.44 -5.53 -24.63
CA MET A 609 -10.29 -6.69 -24.89
C MET A 609 -10.02 -7.34 -26.25
N ALA A 610 -9.63 -6.56 -27.26
CA ALA A 610 -9.25 -7.07 -28.58
C ALA A 610 -7.86 -7.74 -28.58
N GLN A 611 -6.91 -7.26 -27.76
CA GLN A 611 -5.55 -7.78 -27.66
C GLN A 611 -5.41 -8.98 -26.71
N ALA A 612 -6.44 -9.28 -25.91
CA ALA A 612 -6.35 -10.41 -25.00
C ALA A 612 -6.15 -11.70 -25.80
N PRO A 613 -5.18 -12.53 -25.43
CA PRO A 613 -4.78 -13.65 -26.25
C PRO A 613 -5.94 -14.63 -26.44
N ALA A 614 -6.38 -14.74 -27.67
CA ALA A 614 -7.21 -15.87 -28.13
C ALA A 614 -6.46 -17.21 -27.98
N ALA A 615 -5.13 -17.16 -27.77
CA ALA A 615 -4.28 -18.34 -27.62
C ALA A 615 -3.14 -18.07 -26.62
N GLY A 616 -2.99 -18.94 -25.65
CA GLY A 616 -1.70 -19.23 -25.03
C GLY A 616 -1.27 -18.39 -23.84
N LEU A 617 -1.93 -18.57 -22.68
CA LEU A 617 -1.10 -18.84 -21.53
C LEU A 617 -0.47 -20.20 -21.81
N ALA A 618 0.86 -20.22 -21.85
CA ALA A 618 1.58 -21.46 -21.96
C ALA A 618 0.97 -22.45 -20.98
N ASN A 619 0.55 -23.60 -21.49
CA ASN A 619 0.45 -24.78 -20.70
C ASN A 619 1.75 -24.86 -19.88
N THR A 620 1.71 -24.55 -18.62
CA THR A 620 2.53 -25.30 -17.70
C THR A 620 1.94 -26.68 -17.78
N GLU A 621 2.39 -27.44 -18.78
CA GLU A 621 2.23 -28.86 -18.82
C GLU A 621 2.85 -29.39 -17.55
N THR A 622 2.01 -29.61 -16.57
CA THR A 622 2.28 -30.68 -15.64
C THR A 622 2.19 -31.94 -16.51
N PRO A 623 3.25 -32.72 -16.66
CA PRO A 623 3.18 -33.98 -17.37
C PRO A 623 2.36 -34.94 -16.52
N GLY A 624 1.07 -34.97 -16.73
CA GLY A 624 0.11 -35.84 -16.09
C GLY A 624 -1.17 -35.85 -16.92
N THR A 625 -1.47 -36.98 -17.52
CA THR A 625 -2.61 -37.35 -18.34
C THR A 625 -3.87 -36.51 -18.08
N ALA A 626 -4.22 -35.63 -19.02
CA ALA A 626 -5.43 -34.81 -18.98
C ALA A 626 -6.68 -35.71 -18.85
N ILE A 627 -7.39 -35.61 -17.76
CA ILE A 627 -8.65 -36.32 -17.52
C ILE A 627 -9.75 -35.65 -18.35
N HIS A 628 -10.38 -36.39 -19.25
CA HIS A 628 -11.42 -35.89 -20.13
C HIS A 628 -12.81 -36.32 -19.66
N CYS A 629 -13.79 -35.44 -19.86
CA CYS A 629 -15.18 -35.68 -19.52
C CYS A 629 -15.76 -36.87 -20.32
N PRO A 630 -16.35 -37.88 -19.67
CA PRO A 630 -16.91 -39.04 -20.34
C PRO A 630 -18.13 -38.71 -21.21
N LYS A 631 -18.77 -37.54 -21.01
CA LYS A 631 -19.97 -37.12 -21.75
C LYS A 631 -19.65 -36.26 -22.99
N CYS A 632 -18.64 -35.37 -22.92
CA CYS A 632 -18.40 -34.38 -23.98
C CYS A 632 -16.92 -34.21 -24.35
N ARG A 633 -16.03 -35.02 -23.78
CA ARG A 633 -14.57 -35.02 -23.99
C ARG A 633 -13.85 -33.70 -23.64
N ALA A 634 -14.53 -32.71 -23.06
CA ALA A 634 -13.86 -31.50 -22.56
C ALA A 634 -12.96 -31.84 -21.35
N PRO A 635 -11.94 -31.05 -21.08
CA PRO A 635 -11.12 -31.22 -19.88
C PRO A 635 -11.98 -31.24 -18.59
N MET A 636 -11.51 -31.92 -17.57
CA MET A 636 -12.17 -31.95 -16.26
C MET A 636 -11.29 -31.30 -15.21
N VAL A 637 -11.93 -30.65 -14.24
CA VAL A 637 -11.28 -29.99 -13.10
C VAL A 637 -11.76 -30.58 -11.80
N GLU A 638 -10.86 -30.65 -10.82
CA GLU A 638 -11.21 -31.09 -9.48
C GLU A 638 -12.12 -30.07 -8.79
N ARG A 639 -13.17 -30.55 -8.13
CA ARG A 639 -14.10 -29.76 -7.34
C ARG A 639 -14.42 -30.45 -6.03
N GLU A 640 -14.59 -29.67 -4.99
CA GLU A 640 -15.06 -30.15 -3.70
C GLU A 640 -16.59 -30.06 -3.64
N GLY A 641 -17.24 -31.18 -3.38
CA GLY A 641 -18.68 -31.28 -3.26
C GLY A 641 -19.08 -31.72 -1.86
N LYS A 642 -20.40 -31.73 -1.59
CA LYS A 642 -20.99 -32.19 -0.28
C LYS A 642 -20.51 -33.57 0.13
N PHE A 643 -20.00 -34.39 -0.79
CA PHE A 643 -19.59 -35.77 -0.59
C PHE A 643 -18.11 -36.04 -0.83
N GLY A 644 -17.28 -35.00 -0.88
CA GLY A 644 -15.84 -35.06 -1.14
C GLY A 644 -15.45 -34.49 -2.51
N ALA A 645 -14.15 -34.51 -2.80
CA ALA A 645 -13.58 -34.00 -4.05
C ALA A 645 -13.90 -34.94 -5.23
N PHE A 646 -14.14 -34.36 -6.41
CA PHE A 646 -14.47 -35.07 -7.65
C PHE A 646 -14.04 -34.25 -8.87
N PHE A 647 -13.83 -34.89 -10.01
CA PHE A 647 -13.61 -34.20 -11.27
C PHE A 647 -14.94 -33.80 -11.91
N ALA A 648 -15.10 -32.51 -12.21
CA ALA A 648 -16.25 -31.95 -12.92
C ALA A 648 -15.86 -31.47 -14.31
N CYS A 649 -16.77 -31.60 -15.26
CA CYS A 649 -16.57 -31.08 -16.62
C CYS A 649 -16.46 -29.56 -16.62
N THR A 650 -15.45 -29.00 -17.32
CA THR A 650 -15.26 -27.55 -17.49
C THR A 650 -16.44 -26.87 -18.20
N ARG A 651 -17.26 -27.60 -18.96
CA ARG A 651 -18.47 -27.09 -19.61
C ARG A 651 -19.72 -27.07 -18.73
N TYR A 652 -19.60 -27.27 -17.41
CA TYR A 652 -20.76 -27.11 -16.53
C TYR A 652 -21.24 -25.63 -16.54
N PRO A 653 -22.56 -25.36 -16.63
CA PRO A 653 -23.72 -26.25 -16.53
C PRO A 653 -24.18 -26.91 -17.85
N ALA A 654 -23.58 -26.57 -19.01
CA ALA A 654 -23.95 -27.14 -20.29
C ALA A 654 -23.68 -28.66 -20.38
N CYS A 655 -22.63 -29.13 -19.71
CA CYS A 655 -22.34 -30.54 -19.52
C CYS A 655 -22.19 -30.87 -18.02
N LYS A 656 -22.98 -31.81 -17.54
CA LYS A 656 -22.97 -32.27 -16.15
C LYS A 656 -22.12 -33.53 -15.94
N GLY A 657 -21.07 -33.73 -16.73
CA GLY A 657 -20.15 -34.86 -16.59
C GLY A 657 -19.30 -34.74 -15.33
N THR A 658 -19.22 -35.80 -14.54
CA THR A 658 -18.38 -35.90 -13.34
C THR A 658 -17.60 -37.21 -13.34
N ARG A 659 -16.42 -37.24 -12.70
CA ARG A 659 -15.61 -38.42 -12.41
C ARG A 659 -15.18 -38.39 -10.94
N PRO A 660 -15.12 -39.51 -10.22
CA PRO A 660 -14.51 -39.54 -8.90
C PRO A 660 -13.00 -39.29 -9.02
N LEU A 661 -12.38 -38.71 -8.01
CA LEU A 661 -10.92 -38.80 -7.86
C LEU A 661 -10.61 -40.28 -7.61
N GLU A 662 -9.69 -40.84 -8.42
CA GLU A 662 -9.14 -42.15 -8.11
C GLU A 662 -8.28 -42.00 -6.87
N ASP A 663 -8.69 -42.67 -5.77
CA ASP A 663 -7.91 -42.73 -4.54
C ASP A 663 -6.52 -43.28 -4.88
N HIS A 664 -5.49 -42.68 -4.27
CA HIS A 664 -4.13 -43.22 -4.24
C HIS A 664 -4.20 -44.72 -3.93
N GLN A 665 -3.84 -45.54 -4.88
CA GLN A 665 -3.52 -46.93 -4.62
C GLN A 665 -2.30 -46.96 -3.68
N PRO A 666 -2.32 -47.68 -2.56
CA PRO A 666 -1.11 -48.04 -1.88
C PRO A 666 -0.25 -48.93 -2.79
N GLU A 667 1.02 -48.69 -2.78
CA GLU A 667 2.05 -49.46 -3.49
C GLU A 667 2.22 -50.88 -2.92
N ASP A 668 1.25 -51.74 -3.09
CA ASP A 668 1.45 -53.23 -2.99
C ASP A 668 0.53 -53.87 -4.00
N GLY A 669 1.20 -54.44 -4.97
CA GLY A 669 0.65 -55.11 -6.15
C GLY A 669 -0.25 -56.27 -5.87
N THR A 670 -1.49 -56.05 -5.47
CA THR A 670 -2.56 -57.07 -5.53
C THR A 670 -3.81 -56.44 -6.14
N SER A 671 -4.01 -56.68 -7.41
CA SER A 671 -5.26 -56.39 -8.13
C SER A 671 -6.37 -57.30 -7.58
N GLN A 672 -7.17 -56.79 -6.64
CA GLN A 672 -8.41 -57.48 -6.21
C GLN A 672 -9.54 -57.09 -7.17
N LYS A 673 -10.16 -58.10 -7.79
CA LYS A 673 -11.38 -57.93 -8.61
C LYS A 673 -12.47 -57.25 -7.75
N PRO A 674 -13.22 -56.29 -8.32
CA PRO A 674 -14.31 -55.61 -7.60
C PRO A 674 -15.32 -56.65 -7.10
N VAL A 675 -15.70 -56.56 -5.81
CA VAL A 675 -16.68 -57.45 -5.20
C VAL A 675 -18.10 -57.07 -5.71
N PRO A 676 -18.84 -58.01 -6.31
CA PRO A 676 -20.16 -57.74 -6.83
C PRO A 676 -21.20 -57.58 -5.73
N CYS A 677 -22.20 -56.73 -5.96
CA CYS A 677 -23.36 -56.57 -5.10
C CYS A 677 -24.20 -57.86 -5.09
N PRO A 678 -24.56 -58.38 -3.92
CA PRO A 678 -25.32 -59.62 -3.82
C PRO A 678 -26.74 -59.53 -4.41
N HIS A 679 -27.25 -58.33 -4.70
CA HIS A 679 -28.58 -58.11 -5.24
C HIS A 679 -28.61 -57.83 -6.76
N CYS A 680 -27.66 -57.09 -7.32
CA CYS A 680 -27.69 -56.65 -8.72
C CYS A 680 -26.36 -56.84 -9.47
N PHE A 681 -25.41 -57.48 -8.87
CA PHE A 681 -24.07 -57.78 -9.40
C PHE A 681 -23.22 -56.58 -9.82
N SER A 682 -23.69 -55.32 -9.64
CA SER A 682 -22.89 -54.12 -9.83
C SER A 682 -21.81 -54.03 -8.73
N PRO A 683 -20.64 -53.39 -8.98
CA PRO A 683 -19.56 -53.29 -8.01
C PRO A 683 -20.03 -52.66 -6.68
N LEU A 684 -19.55 -53.20 -5.55
CA LEU A 684 -19.70 -52.55 -4.24
C LEU A 684 -18.62 -51.49 -4.07
N VAL A 685 -19.00 -50.31 -3.52
CA VAL A 685 -18.09 -49.18 -3.27
C VAL A 685 -18.09 -48.87 -1.76
N ARG A 686 -16.91 -48.77 -1.16
CA ARG A 686 -16.75 -48.43 0.25
C ARG A 686 -17.15 -46.97 0.52
N ARG A 687 -18.02 -46.73 1.51
CA ARG A 687 -18.53 -45.40 1.85
C ARG A 687 -18.47 -45.16 3.36
N LYS A 688 -18.35 -43.89 3.78
CA LYS A 688 -18.34 -43.51 5.20
C LYS A 688 -19.68 -42.88 5.59
N SER A 689 -20.28 -43.34 6.70
CA SER A 689 -21.47 -42.75 7.31
C SER A 689 -21.14 -42.18 8.70
N LYS A 690 -22.08 -41.53 9.35
CA LYS A 690 -21.94 -41.09 10.76
C LYS A 690 -21.74 -42.29 11.74
N LYS A 691 -22.06 -43.51 11.31
CA LYS A 691 -21.95 -44.74 12.12
C LYS A 691 -20.73 -45.57 11.78
N GLY A 692 -19.89 -45.17 10.82
CA GLY A 692 -18.71 -45.91 10.39
C GLY A 692 -18.66 -46.17 8.88
N TRP A 693 -17.71 -47.05 8.47
CA TRP A 693 -17.55 -47.46 7.08
C TRP A 693 -18.54 -48.56 6.71
N PHE A 694 -19.07 -48.52 5.49
CA PHE A 694 -19.93 -49.56 4.91
C PHE A 694 -19.72 -49.63 3.38
N TRP A 695 -20.15 -50.70 2.76
CA TRP A 695 -20.08 -50.87 1.31
C TRP A 695 -21.48 -50.70 0.70
N GLY A 696 -21.62 -49.78 -0.24
CA GLY A 696 -22.88 -49.52 -0.95
C GLY A 696 -22.80 -49.89 -2.41
N CYS A 697 -23.92 -50.32 -2.98
CA CYS A 697 -23.98 -50.67 -4.41
C CYS A 697 -23.73 -49.44 -5.29
N SER A 698 -22.87 -49.58 -6.34
CA SER A 698 -22.58 -48.51 -7.30
C SER A 698 -23.79 -48.13 -8.16
N ASN A 699 -24.79 -48.98 -8.28
CA ASN A 699 -26.03 -48.74 -9.01
C ASN A 699 -27.09 -47.96 -8.19
N PHE A 700 -26.71 -47.33 -7.09
CA PHE A 700 -27.62 -46.45 -6.35
C PHE A 700 -28.02 -45.22 -7.21
N PRO A 701 -29.31 -44.80 -7.27
CA PRO A 701 -30.47 -45.25 -6.49
C PRO A 701 -31.24 -46.46 -7.05
N GLY A 702 -30.83 -47.04 -8.18
CA GLY A 702 -31.48 -48.20 -8.78
C GLY A 702 -31.36 -49.47 -7.92
N CYS A 703 -30.27 -49.62 -7.16
CA CYS A 703 -30.10 -50.64 -6.14
C CYS A 703 -29.65 -50.00 -4.84
N ARG A 704 -30.36 -50.29 -3.73
CA ARG A 704 -30.09 -49.69 -2.41
C ARG A 704 -29.37 -50.65 -1.44
N GLN A 705 -28.81 -51.73 -1.96
CA GLN A 705 -28.11 -52.70 -1.13
C GLN A 705 -26.85 -52.11 -0.49
N THR A 706 -26.68 -52.34 0.81
CA THR A 706 -25.50 -52.02 1.59
C THR A 706 -25.00 -53.27 2.32
N VAL A 707 -23.70 -53.34 2.58
CA VAL A 707 -22.97 -54.41 3.25
C VAL A 707 -22.02 -53.80 4.26
N ASP A 708 -21.86 -54.42 5.42
CA ASP A 708 -20.98 -53.95 6.47
C ASP A 708 -19.51 -54.06 6.07
N ASP A 709 -18.69 -53.17 6.63
CA ASP A 709 -17.27 -53.14 6.42
C ASP A 709 -16.52 -53.94 7.48
N HIS A 710 -15.85 -54.98 7.08
CA HIS A 710 -14.95 -55.74 7.94
C HIS A 710 -13.52 -55.48 7.54
N ASN A 711 -12.80 -54.63 8.29
CA ASN A 711 -11.40 -54.31 8.09
C ASN A 711 -11.04 -53.93 6.63
N GLY A 712 -11.88 -53.08 6.01
CA GLY A 712 -11.65 -52.63 4.65
C GLY A 712 -12.16 -53.59 3.55
N ARG A 713 -12.90 -54.64 3.90
CA ARG A 713 -13.53 -55.56 2.96
C ARG A 713 -15.04 -55.67 3.20
N PRO A 714 -15.86 -55.83 2.12
CA PRO A 714 -17.31 -56.04 2.29
C PRO A 714 -17.59 -57.43 2.88
N ALA A 715 -18.43 -57.49 3.92
CA ALA A 715 -18.87 -58.73 4.55
C ALA A 715 -19.93 -59.41 3.64
N VAL A 716 -19.52 -59.98 2.53
CA VAL A 716 -20.40 -60.75 1.61
C VAL A 716 -20.07 -62.23 1.73
N ASP A 717 -21.02 -63.02 2.18
CA ASP A 717 -20.90 -64.46 2.17
C ASP A 717 -21.25 -65.01 0.77
N LEU A 718 -20.26 -65.34 -0.04
CA LEU A 718 -20.40 -65.81 -1.41
C LEU A 718 -20.88 -67.26 -1.54
N ARG A 719 -21.34 -67.92 -0.45
CA ARG A 719 -21.69 -69.33 -0.47
C ARG A 719 -23.16 -69.64 -0.80
N ASN A 720 -24.02 -68.64 -1.01
CA ASN A 720 -25.43 -68.84 -1.37
C ASN A 720 -25.84 -68.04 -2.60
N SER A 721 -25.36 -68.42 -3.78
CA SER A 721 -26.00 -68.02 -5.05
C SER A 721 -25.77 -69.11 -6.09
N THR A 722 -26.64 -70.07 -6.06
CA THR A 722 -26.99 -70.89 -7.21
C THR A 722 -28.22 -70.27 -7.87
#